data_d25876862fd088d1a20acc1039681807
#
_entry.id   d25876862fd088d1a20acc1039681807
#
_cell.length_a   1.000
_cell.length_b   1.000
_cell.length_c   1.000
_cell.angle_alpha   90.00
_cell.angle_beta   90.00
_cell.angle_gamma   90.00
#
_symmetry.space_group_name_H-M   'P 1'
#
loop_
_entity.id
_entity.type
_entity.pdbx_description
1 polymer ?
#
loop_
_entity_poly.entity_id
_entity_poly.type
_entity_poly.pdbx_seq_one_letter_code
_entity_poly.pdbx_strand_id
1 'polypeptide(L)'
;MASFTVAQLRCEYRENPLGIDELRPRLAWQMRTRRRGARQSAFQILARDEAGQTLWDSGKIESDQSTQIEYAGPELRSRQRVTWQVRVWDEGGVSVLSRPAWWEMGLLEPADWTAGWIQGGLVGGPRTIVPAPLLRKSFTLAKPVAAARLYVSALGLFEARLNGQPVGEDALAPGWTEYAKRVRYHVHDVGSLLVPGENVIGALLGDGWYCGHVGFQGRQRYGERPRLIAQLEVVHPDGSRTTLGTDGSWAVAYGPLLQADLLMGEHWDARLEMSGWDAPGFDAAGWQAAETWQGAAPSLVARNGPAIRRIQELAPVADPQPIEDFGVARWLFDFGQNLVGVVRLQATLASGVTLTLRHAEALDADGRIYTANLRSAQQTDIYTSRGGAQVYEPRFTFHGFRYVEVHGYPGAPPRDLLTAVVIHSDMPPTGAFSCSNPLINQLQRNIVWGQKGNFVDVPTDCPQRDERLGWTGDAQVFAPTAAFNMDVAAFFSKWQQDLADAQHENGRIPPIAPDTRFGHEDGGPAWADAIVIVPWTMYQRYGDARLLARHYASMKAWMAYLAETSPGRIRAHPDGVPRQGYGDWLALDGSGGTQGATPRDLIGTAYYAQGARLMGQIAQALGKTGDAKRYARLFEAIRRAFIHRFVTDDGLLIGQTQTACALALRFGLLPAKARSGVFSALARDIAARGNRLSTGFVGTPHLPFALSENGRADIAYALLNQRDWPSWLYSVTQGATTIWERWDGWTKDKGFQTPSMNSFNHYAYGAIGAWLLSLIHISEPTRPY
;
A
#
# COMPACT_ATOMS: atom_id res chain seq x y z
N MET A 1 16.15 9.29 39.90
CA MET A 1 15.50 8.48 38.83
C MET A 1 15.90 9.09 37.48
N ALA A 2 16.14 8.27 36.47
CA ALA A 2 16.50 8.78 35.15
C ALA A 2 15.40 9.69 34.61
N SER A 3 15.79 10.81 34.01
CA SER A 3 14.87 11.83 33.50
C SER A 3 14.18 11.47 32.18
N PHE A 4 14.52 10.30 31.60
CA PHE A 4 14.00 9.81 30.33
C PHE A 4 14.04 8.27 30.26
N THR A 5 13.35 7.71 29.25
CA THR A 5 13.38 6.28 28.92
C THR A 5 13.71 6.10 27.43
N VAL A 6 14.24 4.93 27.07
CA VAL A 6 14.47 4.52 25.68
C VAL A 6 13.40 3.50 25.29
N ALA A 7 12.68 3.76 24.21
CA ALA A 7 11.52 2.99 23.77
C ALA A 7 11.51 2.82 22.24
N GLN A 8 10.56 2.04 21.73
CA GLN A 8 10.37 1.77 20.31
C GLN A 8 11.66 1.37 19.58
N LEU A 9 12.35 0.37 20.13
CA LEU A 9 13.50 -0.21 19.45
C LEU A 9 13.05 -0.92 18.19
N ARG A 10 13.58 -0.50 17.05
CA ARG A 10 13.21 -1.05 15.74
C ARG A 10 14.44 -1.51 14.96
N CYS A 11 14.24 -2.56 14.20
CA CYS A 11 15.17 -3.07 13.21
C CYS A 11 14.46 -3.11 11.85
N GLU A 12 15.00 -2.47 10.82
CA GLU A 12 14.35 -2.31 9.50
C GLU A 12 12.88 -1.88 9.62
N TYR A 13 12.64 -0.80 10.38
CA TYR A 13 11.32 -0.18 10.68
C TYR A 13 10.35 -1.04 11.50
N ARG A 14 10.72 -2.26 11.93
CA ARG A 14 9.85 -3.21 12.65
C ARG A 14 10.36 -3.47 14.07
N GLU A 15 9.46 -3.77 14.98
CA GLU A 15 9.80 -4.23 16.33
C GLU A 15 10.03 -5.75 16.31
N ASN A 16 11.19 -6.19 16.77
CA ASN A 16 11.56 -7.60 16.86
C ASN A 16 11.22 -8.40 15.59
N PRO A 17 11.73 -8.02 14.41
CA PRO A 17 11.37 -8.68 13.16
C PRO A 17 11.89 -10.11 13.09
N LEU A 18 10.98 -11.02 12.73
CA LEU A 18 11.27 -12.41 12.45
C LEU A 18 11.43 -12.59 10.93
N GLY A 19 12.57 -13.13 10.52
CA GLY A 19 12.90 -13.37 9.12
C GLY A 19 13.16 -12.08 8.34
N ILE A 20 14.38 -11.52 8.43
CA ILE A 20 14.84 -10.43 7.58
C ILE A 20 16.00 -10.95 6.70
N ASP A 21 16.19 -10.32 5.54
CA ASP A 21 17.28 -10.64 4.61
C ASP A 21 18.29 -9.49 4.43
N GLU A 22 18.15 -8.41 5.20
CA GLU A 22 19.10 -7.30 5.18
C GLU A 22 20.34 -7.65 6.04
N LEU A 23 21.50 -7.80 5.39
CA LEU A 23 22.74 -8.22 6.05
C LEU A 23 23.34 -7.17 7.00
N ARG A 24 23.00 -5.90 6.80
CA ARG A 24 23.35 -4.77 7.66
C ARG A 24 22.12 -4.02 8.10
N PRO A 25 21.27 -4.65 8.96
CA PRO A 25 20.00 -4.05 9.32
C PRO A 25 20.20 -2.73 10.05
N ARG A 26 19.26 -1.80 9.82
CA ARG A 26 19.27 -0.47 10.44
C ARG A 26 18.47 -0.50 11.73
N LEU A 27 19.06 0.07 12.74
CA LEU A 27 18.49 0.16 14.09
C LEU A 27 17.97 1.57 14.34
N ALA A 28 16.90 1.65 15.13
CA ALA A 28 16.30 2.91 15.54
C ALA A 28 15.68 2.79 16.94
N TRP A 29 15.57 3.92 17.64
CA TRP A 29 14.93 4.03 18.95
C TRP A 29 14.38 5.43 19.17
N GLN A 30 13.61 5.60 20.24
CA GLN A 30 13.09 6.89 20.68
C GLN A 30 13.50 7.16 22.12
N MET A 31 13.96 8.38 22.39
CA MET A 31 14.10 8.91 23.73
C MET A 31 12.76 9.54 24.17
N ARG A 32 12.16 9.04 25.25
CA ARG A 32 10.90 9.55 25.80
C ARG A 32 11.13 10.24 27.13
N THR A 33 10.70 11.50 27.25
CA THR A 33 10.85 12.32 28.45
C THR A 33 9.71 13.33 28.55
N ARG A 34 9.45 13.80 29.78
CA ARG A 34 8.55 14.94 30.02
C ARG A 34 9.31 16.27 30.03
N ARG A 35 10.64 16.25 29.96
CA ARG A 35 11.50 17.42 29.98
C ARG A 35 11.47 18.07 28.59
N ARG A 36 11.08 19.34 28.52
CA ARG A 36 11.10 20.12 27.28
C ARG A 36 12.53 20.40 26.83
N GLY A 37 12.81 20.22 25.53
CA GLY A 37 14.12 20.49 24.93
C GLY A 37 15.20 19.46 25.25
N ALA A 38 14.86 18.31 25.86
CA ALA A 38 15.81 17.25 26.10
C ALA A 38 16.32 16.66 24.76
N ARG A 39 17.61 16.36 24.71
CA ARG A 39 18.31 15.86 23.52
C ARG A 39 19.18 14.66 23.86
N GLN A 40 19.32 13.76 22.93
CA GLN A 40 20.37 12.74 22.95
C GLN A 40 21.72 13.41 22.64
N SER A 41 22.74 13.11 23.42
CA SER A 41 24.13 13.56 23.16
C SER A 41 25.01 12.42 22.66
N ALA A 42 24.72 11.18 23.08
CA ALA A 42 25.50 10.01 22.66
C ALA A 42 24.66 8.75 22.71
N PHE A 43 25.13 7.71 22.04
CA PHE A 43 24.61 6.35 22.15
C PHE A 43 25.71 5.30 22.14
N GLN A 44 25.37 4.08 22.60
CA GLN A 44 26.17 2.87 22.46
C GLN A 44 25.25 1.70 22.20
N ILE A 45 25.49 0.94 21.13
CA ILE A 45 24.74 -0.27 20.78
C ILE A 45 25.58 -1.48 21.16
N LEU A 46 24.91 -2.44 21.81
CA LEU A 46 25.46 -3.74 22.14
C LEU A 46 24.58 -4.82 21.51
N ALA A 47 25.14 -5.60 20.60
CA ALA A 47 24.47 -6.73 19.94
C ALA A 47 25.15 -8.05 20.31
N ARG A 48 24.34 -9.08 20.58
CA ARG A 48 24.80 -10.40 21.04
C ARG A 48 24.08 -11.51 20.27
N ASP A 49 24.77 -12.66 20.13
CA ASP A 49 24.17 -13.87 19.61
C ASP A 49 23.31 -14.59 20.68
N GLU A 50 22.75 -15.74 20.31
CA GLU A 50 21.91 -16.58 21.19
C GLU A 50 22.70 -17.17 22.37
N ALA A 51 24.01 -17.34 22.23
CA ALA A 51 24.89 -17.80 23.32
C ALA A 51 25.28 -16.66 24.28
N GLY A 52 24.85 -15.41 24.00
CA GLY A 52 25.20 -14.23 24.78
C GLY A 52 26.56 -13.64 24.44
N GLN A 53 27.27 -14.15 23.42
CA GLN A 53 28.55 -13.59 22.97
C GLN A 53 28.32 -12.26 22.26
N THR A 54 29.19 -11.29 22.54
CA THR A 54 29.13 -9.98 21.89
C THR A 54 29.54 -10.10 20.43
N LEU A 55 28.59 -9.82 19.53
CA LEU A 55 28.82 -9.70 18.10
C LEU A 55 29.29 -8.29 17.73
N TRP A 56 28.71 -7.28 18.37
CA TRP A 56 29.03 -5.90 18.07
C TRP A 56 28.83 -5.02 19.31
N ASP A 57 29.84 -4.22 19.60
CA ASP A 57 29.78 -3.10 20.53
C ASP A 57 30.24 -1.86 19.76
N SER A 58 29.36 -0.90 19.56
CA SER A 58 29.68 0.34 18.85
C SER A 58 30.65 1.24 19.62
N GLY A 59 30.91 0.95 20.89
CA GLY A 59 31.45 1.95 21.80
C GLY A 59 30.50 3.12 22.00
N LYS A 60 30.86 4.08 22.82
CA LYS A 60 30.13 5.34 22.98
C LYS A 60 30.39 6.24 21.77
N ILE A 61 29.32 6.58 21.03
CA ILE A 61 29.34 7.47 19.87
C ILE A 61 28.65 8.78 20.27
N GLU A 62 29.38 9.88 20.19
CA GLU A 62 28.84 11.23 20.42
C GLU A 62 28.00 11.64 19.20
N SER A 63 26.66 11.51 19.31
CA SER A 63 25.72 11.80 18.25
C SER A 63 24.30 11.87 18.79
N ASP A 64 23.47 12.71 18.20
CA ASP A 64 22.03 12.81 18.43
C ASP A 64 21.22 11.89 17.48
N GLN A 65 21.89 11.18 16.54
CA GLN A 65 21.27 10.26 15.64
C GLN A 65 20.65 9.07 16.39
N SER A 66 19.37 8.80 16.16
CA SER A 66 18.60 7.71 16.78
C SER A 66 17.85 6.83 15.77
N THR A 67 18.10 7.06 14.48
CA THR A 67 17.50 6.32 13.38
C THR A 67 18.54 6.03 12.32
N GLN A 68 18.28 5.02 11.46
CA GLN A 68 19.16 4.65 10.35
C GLN A 68 20.61 4.28 10.78
N ILE A 69 20.78 3.71 11.98
CA ILE A 69 22.08 3.24 12.47
C ILE A 69 22.32 1.83 11.93
N GLU A 70 23.25 1.69 11.00
CA GLU A 70 23.56 0.39 10.41
C GLU A 70 24.33 -0.52 11.39
N TYR A 71 23.93 -1.78 11.45
CA TYR A 71 24.68 -2.81 12.13
C TYR A 71 26.07 -2.94 11.48
N ALA A 72 27.12 -2.84 12.28
CA ALA A 72 28.52 -2.88 11.85
C ALA A 72 29.31 -4.07 12.47
N GLY A 73 28.61 -5.08 12.95
CA GLY A 73 29.21 -6.33 13.42
C GLY A 73 29.56 -7.29 12.27
N PRO A 74 29.96 -8.54 12.59
CA PRO A 74 30.25 -9.58 11.62
C PRO A 74 29.07 -9.85 10.68
N GLU A 75 29.35 -10.45 9.54
CA GLU A 75 28.35 -10.87 8.56
C GLU A 75 27.32 -11.81 9.19
N LEU A 76 26.04 -11.53 8.94
CA LEU A 76 24.93 -12.29 9.47
C LEU A 76 24.65 -13.51 8.60
N ARG A 77 24.14 -14.59 9.24
CA ARG A 77 23.87 -15.88 8.59
C ARG A 77 22.38 -16.18 8.62
N SER A 78 21.93 -17.03 7.71
CA SER A 78 20.57 -17.55 7.72
C SER A 78 20.17 -18.09 9.09
N ARG A 79 18.95 -17.76 9.54
CA ARG A 79 18.37 -18.20 10.82
C ARG A 79 19.02 -17.57 12.07
N GLN A 80 20.04 -16.72 11.90
CA GLN A 80 20.74 -16.13 13.03
C GLN A 80 19.85 -15.14 13.77
N ARG A 81 19.71 -15.36 15.09
CA ARG A 81 19.05 -14.42 15.99
C ARG A 81 20.09 -13.55 16.69
N VAL A 82 19.79 -12.26 16.74
CA VAL A 82 20.62 -11.25 17.40
C VAL A 82 19.77 -10.49 18.40
N THR A 83 20.22 -10.43 19.63
CA THR A 83 19.63 -9.60 20.69
C THR A 83 20.45 -8.33 20.83
N TRP A 84 19.80 -7.18 20.95
CA TRP A 84 20.50 -5.91 21.05
C TRP A 84 19.86 -4.96 22.06
N GLN A 85 20.69 -4.05 22.56
CA GLN A 85 20.28 -2.96 23.44
C GLN A 85 21.01 -1.69 23.04
N VAL A 86 20.45 -0.53 23.36
CA VAL A 86 21.11 0.76 23.21
C VAL A 86 21.17 1.48 24.55
N ARG A 87 22.34 1.98 24.89
CA ARG A 87 22.54 2.96 25.97
C ARG A 87 22.51 4.34 25.35
N VAL A 88 21.67 5.21 25.88
CA VAL A 88 21.52 6.59 25.41
C VAL A 88 21.94 7.54 26.52
N TRP A 89 22.68 8.58 26.18
CA TRP A 89 23.03 9.69 27.08
C TRP A 89 22.26 10.94 26.68
N ASP A 90 21.77 11.66 27.66
CA ASP A 90 21.20 13.00 27.43
C ASP A 90 22.31 14.10 27.44
N GLU A 91 21.92 15.35 27.19
CA GLU A 91 22.81 16.52 27.17
C GLU A 91 23.46 16.82 28.53
N GLY A 92 22.92 16.27 29.62
CA GLY A 92 23.47 16.35 30.97
C GLY A 92 24.38 15.20 31.35
N GLY A 93 24.65 14.26 30.43
CA GLY A 93 25.48 13.09 30.66
C GLY A 93 24.79 11.96 31.43
N VAL A 94 23.49 12.07 31.72
CA VAL A 94 22.71 10.96 32.31
C VAL A 94 22.46 9.89 31.27
N SER A 95 22.72 8.62 31.62
CA SER A 95 22.51 7.53 30.66
C SER A 95 21.43 6.55 31.10
N VAL A 96 20.73 5.99 30.10
CA VAL A 96 19.72 4.94 30.27
C VAL A 96 20.00 3.82 29.27
N LEU A 97 19.99 2.58 29.74
CA LEU A 97 20.03 1.38 28.89
C LEU A 97 18.59 0.97 28.55
N SER A 98 18.34 0.68 27.28
CA SER A 98 17.05 0.17 26.82
C SER A 98 16.74 -1.23 27.37
N ARG A 99 15.47 -1.64 27.29
CA ARG A 99 15.14 -3.07 27.33
C ARG A 99 15.77 -3.77 26.11
N PRO A 100 16.04 -5.07 26.17
CA PRO A 100 16.52 -5.80 25.01
C PRO A 100 15.46 -5.87 23.92
N ALA A 101 15.89 -5.79 22.68
CA ALA A 101 15.15 -6.08 21.46
C ALA A 101 15.94 -7.10 20.64
N TRP A 102 15.34 -7.63 19.59
CA TRP A 102 16.00 -8.65 18.78
C TRP A 102 15.57 -8.54 17.31
N TRP A 103 16.34 -9.17 16.43
CA TRP A 103 15.93 -9.55 15.09
C TRP A 103 16.41 -10.97 14.80
N GLU A 104 15.77 -11.62 13.84
CA GLU A 104 16.17 -12.95 13.36
C GLU A 104 16.26 -12.91 11.83
N MET A 105 17.35 -13.46 11.31
CA MET A 105 17.56 -13.55 9.87
C MET A 105 16.64 -14.61 9.26
N GLY A 106 16.21 -14.37 8.04
CA GLY A 106 15.49 -15.36 7.23
C GLY A 106 16.42 -16.37 6.57
N LEU A 107 15.98 -16.93 5.46
CA LEU A 107 16.77 -17.80 4.59
C LEU A 107 17.45 -16.91 3.54
N LEU A 108 18.76 -16.78 3.64
CA LEU A 108 19.56 -15.84 2.85
C LEU A 108 20.02 -16.42 1.52
N GLU A 109 20.20 -17.74 1.49
CA GLU A 109 20.74 -18.44 0.33
C GLU A 109 19.66 -19.32 -0.33
N PRO A 110 19.64 -19.43 -1.66
CA PRO A 110 18.71 -20.35 -2.34
C PRO A 110 18.85 -21.80 -1.84
N ALA A 111 20.04 -22.23 -1.45
CA ALA A 111 20.33 -23.57 -0.92
C ALA A 111 19.74 -23.81 0.48
N ASP A 112 19.28 -22.76 1.19
CA ASP A 112 18.57 -22.92 2.45
C ASP A 112 17.18 -23.53 2.27
N TRP A 113 16.61 -23.41 1.07
CA TRP A 113 15.32 -23.99 0.74
C TRP A 113 15.48 -25.42 0.26
N THR A 114 14.91 -26.36 1.02
CA THR A 114 14.79 -27.77 0.63
C THR A 114 13.40 -28.13 0.12
N ALA A 115 12.43 -27.22 0.33
CA ALA A 115 11.06 -27.33 -0.13
C ALA A 115 10.94 -27.05 -1.64
N GLY A 116 10.02 -27.72 -2.31
CA GLY A 116 9.63 -27.47 -3.69
C GLY A 116 8.25 -26.83 -3.79
N TRP A 117 7.96 -26.15 -4.92
CA TRP A 117 6.63 -25.64 -5.19
C TRP A 117 5.64 -26.76 -5.49
N ILE A 118 4.47 -26.73 -4.83
CA ILE A 118 3.38 -27.69 -5.03
C ILE A 118 2.06 -26.97 -5.38
N GLN A 119 1.14 -27.69 -6.02
CA GLN A 119 -0.13 -27.15 -6.50
C GLN A 119 -1.22 -28.24 -6.55
N GLY A 120 -2.48 -27.80 -6.67
CA GLY A 120 -3.60 -28.69 -6.96
C GLY A 120 -3.75 -28.99 -8.47
N GLY A 121 -4.47 -30.03 -8.81
CA GLY A 121 -4.67 -30.47 -10.20
C GLY A 121 -5.66 -29.62 -10.99
N LEU A 122 -6.61 -28.91 -10.34
CA LEU A 122 -7.60 -28.10 -11.05
C LEU A 122 -6.99 -26.83 -11.62
N VAL A 123 -7.33 -26.55 -12.87
CA VAL A 123 -6.94 -25.33 -13.58
C VAL A 123 -8.18 -24.58 -14.00
N GLY A 124 -8.31 -23.34 -13.57
CA GLY A 124 -9.35 -22.45 -14.05
C GLY A 124 -9.06 -21.90 -15.44
N GLY A 125 -9.86 -20.95 -15.88
CA GLY A 125 -9.68 -20.28 -17.18
C GLY A 125 -9.96 -18.78 -17.08
N PRO A 126 -9.85 -18.03 -18.18
CA PRO A 126 -10.13 -16.60 -18.20
C PRO A 126 -11.57 -16.24 -17.76
N ARG A 127 -12.48 -17.20 -17.81
CA ARG A 127 -13.90 -17.05 -17.42
C ARG A 127 -14.38 -18.14 -16.46
N THR A 128 -13.49 -19.01 -15.97
CA THR A 128 -13.84 -20.14 -15.13
C THR A 128 -13.04 -20.08 -13.84
N ILE A 129 -13.72 -19.88 -12.72
CA ILE A 129 -13.14 -20.01 -11.38
C ILE A 129 -13.32 -21.46 -10.95
N VAL A 130 -12.31 -22.02 -10.29
CA VAL A 130 -12.34 -23.38 -9.73
C VAL A 130 -12.25 -23.31 -8.21
N PRO A 131 -12.72 -24.35 -7.49
CA PRO A 131 -12.57 -24.41 -6.04
C PRO A 131 -11.11 -24.27 -5.59
N ALA A 132 -10.93 -23.60 -4.47
CA ALA A 132 -9.62 -23.38 -3.85
C ALA A 132 -9.06 -24.69 -3.28
N PRO A 133 -7.76 -25.00 -3.49
CA PRO A 133 -7.16 -26.22 -2.97
C PRO A 133 -6.87 -26.15 -1.48
N LEU A 134 -7.16 -27.23 -0.76
CA LEU A 134 -6.68 -27.56 0.57
C LEU A 134 -5.48 -28.49 0.41
N LEU A 135 -4.36 -28.13 1.00
CA LEU A 135 -3.11 -28.91 0.98
C LEU A 135 -2.81 -29.38 2.41
N ARG A 136 -2.38 -30.62 2.61
CA ARG A 136 -2.01 -31.14 3.92
C ARG A 136 -0.86 -32.15 3.87
N LYS A 137 -0.15 -32.26 5.01
CA LYS A 137 0.87 -33.28 5.25
C LYS A 137 0.86 -33.68 6.71
N SER A 138 0.69 -34.97 7.00
CA SER A 138 0.95 -35.54 8.33
C SER A 138 2.43 -35.86 8.47
N PHE A 139 2.99 -35.65 9.66
CA PHE A 139 4.38 -35.98 9.99
C PHE A 139 4.53 -36.29 11.49
N THR A 140 5.60 -36.98 11.84
CA THR A 140 5.85 -37.38 13.24
C THR A 140 7.12 -36.71 13.75
N LEU A 141 7.05 -36.10 14.93
CA LEU A 141 8.19 -35.61 15.68
C LEU A 141 8.54 -36.61 16.81
N ALA A 142 9.70 -37.25 16.69
CA ALA A 142 10.17 -38.22 17.67
C ALA A 142 10.71 -37.59 18.97
N LYS A 143 11.02 -36.27 18.93
CA LYS A 143 11.64 -35.52 20.03
C LYS A 143 10.80 -34.31 20.40
N PRO A 144 10.91 -33.81 21.65
CA PRO A 144 10.34 -32.52 22.02
C PRO A 144 10.85 -31.36 21.15
N VAL A 145 10.08 -30.28 21.10
CA VAL A 145 10.38 -29.07 20.35
C VAL A 145 10.98 -28.01 21.29
N ALA A 146 12.17 -27.50 20.96
CA ALA A 146 12.76 -26.36 21.65
C ALA A 146 12.40 -25.03 20.93
N ALA A 147 12.43 -25.03 19.60
CA ALA A 147 12.00 -23.92 18.77
C ALA A 147 11.56 -24.44 17.39
N ALA A 148 10.66 -23.71 16.71
CA ALA A 148 10.32 -24.06 15.34
C ALA A 148 10.00 -22.81 14.53
N ARG A 149 10.35 -22.84 13.23
CA ARG A 149 10.06 -21.79 12.25
C ARG A 149 9.36 -22.39 11.04
N LEU A 150 8.28 -21.75 10.63
CA LEU A 150 7.64 -22.02 9.34
C LEU A 150 7.97 -20.86 8.39
N TYR A 151 8.68 -21.20 7.33
CA TYR A 151 8.93 -20.33 6.18
C TYR A 151 7.90 -20.68 5.11
N VAL A 152 7.08 -19.73 4.67
CA VAL A 152 5.96 -20.03 3.78
C VAL A 152 5.71 -18.90 2.79
N SER A 153 5.40 -19.27 1.55
CA SER A 153 4.99 -18.36 0.47
C SER A 153 4.00 -19.03 -0.47
N ALA A 154 3.35 -18.22 -1.30
CA ALA A 154 2.47 -18.69 -2.36
C ALA A 154 2.63 -17.86 -3.63
N LEU A 155 2.42 -18.48 -4.77
CA LEU A 155 2.00 -17.79 -5.98
C LEU A 155 0.47 -17.84 -5.98
N GLY A 156 -0.16 -16.74 -5.61
CA GLY A 156 -1.54 -16.63 -5.13
C GLY A 156 -1.55 -16.14 -3.70
N LEU A 157 -2.56 -16.54 -2.93
CA LEU A 157 -2.71 -16.25 -1.50
C LEU A 157 -2.71 -17.56 -0.71
N PHE A 158 -2.34 -17.50 0.58
CA PHE A 158 -2.37 -18.66 1.46
C PHE A 158 -2.86 -18.32 2.87
N GLU A 159 -3.50 -19.31 3.50
CA GLU A 159 -3.69 -19.40 4.95
C GLU A 159 -3.03 -20.70 5.40
N ALA A 160 -1.93 -20.60 6.15
CA ALA A 160 -1.24 -21.77 6.70
C ALA A 160 -1.88 -22.20 8.03
N ARG A 161 -1.88 -23.52 8.30
CA ARG A 161 -2.48 -24.11 9.48
C ARG A 161 -1.57 -25.20 10.05
N LEU A 162 -1.60 -25.37 11.37
CA LEU A 162 -0.80 -26.38 12.06
C LEU A 162 -1.62 -26.96 13.20
N ASN A 163 -1.84 -28.27 13.18
CA ASN A 163 -2.62 -29.00 14.21
C ASN A 163 -4.00 -28.37 14.52
N GLY A 164 -4.74 -27.98 13.47
CA GLY A 164 -6.07 -27.38 13.59
C GLY A 164 -6.06 -25.87 13.89
N GLN A 165 -4.90 -25.25 14.07
CA GLN A 165 -4.77 -23.83 14.39
C GLN A 165 -4.24 -23.02 13.20
N PRO A 166 -4.74 -21.78 12.99
CA PRO A 166 -4.15 -20.87 12.01
C PRO A 166 -2.73 -20.46 12.40
N VAL A 167 -1.85 -20.27 11.39
CA VAL A 167 -0.49 -19.79 11.59
C VAL A 167 -0.40 -18.32 11.21
N GLY A 168 -0.17 -17.46 12.21
CA GLY A 168 -0.09 -16.01 12.03
C GLY A 168 -1.45 -15.35 11.92
N GLU A 169 -1.43 -14.02 11.74
CA GLU A 169 -2.61 -13.15 11.67
C GLU A 169 -2.68 -12.35 10.35
N ASP A 170 -1.76 -12.62 9.44
CA ASP A 170 -1.63 -11.89 8.20
C ASP A 170 -2.80 -12.23 7.26
N ALA A 171 -3.49 -11.22 6.77
CA ALA A 171 -4.48 -11.36 5.71
C ALA A 171 -3.82 -11.25 4.34
N LEU A 172 -4.39 -11.88 3.31
CA LEU A 172 -3.96 -11.80 1.92
C LEU A 172 -2.44 -12.05 1.72
N ALA A 173 -1.84 -12.91 2.54
CA ALA A 173 -0.44 -13.28 2.44
C ALA A 173 -0.18 -14.12 1.16
N PRO A 174 0.98 -13.95 0.50
CA PRO A 174 2.13 -13.15 0.85
C PRO A 174 2.06 -11.70 0.34
N GLY A 175 0.95 -11.27 -0.24
CA GLY A 175 0.76 -9.98 -0.88
C GLY A 175 1.14 -9.99 -2.36
N TRP A 176 1.26 -8.78 -2.94
CA TRP A 176 1.49 -8.58 -4.38
C TRP A 176 2.89 -8.03 -4.66
N THR A 177 3.62 -8.68 -5.55
CA THR A 177 4.94 -8.26 -6.04
C THR A 177 5.01 -8.41 -7.57
N GLU A 178 6.09 -7.98 -8.20
CA GLU A 178 6.40 -8.31 -9.58
C GLU A 178 6.80 -9.79 -9.66
N TYR A 179 5.81 -10.66 -9.90
CA TYR A 179 5.99 -12.12 -9.87
C TYR A 179 6.99 -12.66 -10.89
N ALA A 180 7.35 -11.89 -11.93
CA ALA A 180 8.42 -12.27 -12.84
C ALA A 180 9.81 -12.15 -12.22
N LYS A 181 9.94 -11.43 -11.10
CA LYS A 181 11.21 -11.16 -10.43
C LYS A 181 11.28 -11.82 -9.06
N ARG A 182 10.26 -11.60 -8.21
CA ARG A 182 10.29 -12.06 -6.81
C ARG A 182 8.92 -12.35 -6.23
N VAL A 183 8.91 -13.15 -5.18
CA VAL A 183 7.77 -13.31 -4.27
C VAL A 183 8.28 -13.31 -2.83
N ARG A 184 7.50 -12.73 -1.92
CA ARG A 184 7.88 -12.64 -0.50
C ARG A 184 7.50 -13.92 0.23
N TYR A 185 8.38 -14.38 1.11
CA TYR A 185 8.03 -15.40 2.09
C TYR A 185 7.82 -14.78 3.47
N HIS A 186 6.95 -15.41 4.26
CA HIS A 186 6.70 -15.06 5.66
C HIS A 186 7.37 -16.08 6.57
N VAL A 187 7.78 -15.63 7.74
CA VAL A 187 8.38 -16.49 8.77
C VAL A 187 7.50 -16.40 10.01
N HIS A 188 7.12 -17.57 10.54
CA HIS A 188 6.30 -17.68 11.73
C HIS A 188 6.99 -18.54 12.79
N ASP A 189 6.91 -18.11 14.06
CA ASP A 189 7.27 -18.95 15.20
C ASP A 189 6.09 -19.89 15.46
N VAL A 190 6.31 -21.17 15.27
CA VAL A 190 5.27 -22.21 15.41
C VAL A 190 5.60 -23.24 16.48
N GLY A 191 6.61 -22.98 17.30
CA GLY A 191 7.05 -23.93 18.34
C GLY A 191 5.96 -24.35 19.30
N SER A 192 5.08 -23.43 19.67
CA SER A 192 3.96 -23.69 20.58
C SER A 192 2.79 -24.49 19.97
N LEU A 193 2.76 -24.60 18.62
CA LEU A 193 1.72 -25.33 17.89
C LEU A 193 2.08 -26.81 17.65
N LEU A 194 3.33 -27.19 17.89
CA LEU A 194 3.86 -28.52 17.64
C LEU A 194 3.88 -29.37 18.91
N VAL A 195 3.63 -30.68 18.74
CA VAL A 195 3.67 -31.66 19.82
C VAL A 195 4.60 -32.83 19.46
N PRO A 196 5.19 -33.54 20.44
CA PRO A 196 5.79 -34.84 20.19
C PRO A 196 4.73 -35.83 19.69
N GLY A 197 5.08 -36.64 18.70
CA GLY A 197 4.13 -37.56 18.05
C GLY A 197 3.62 -37.00 16.73
N GLU A 198 2.39 -37.34 16.36
CA GLU A 198 1.77 -36.94 15.11
C GLU A 198 1.41 -35.46 15.09
N ASN A 199 1.73 -34.81 13.98
CA ASN A 199 1.40 -33.41 13.66
C ASN A 199 0.89 -33.32 12.22
N VAL A 200 0.12 -32.27 11.95
CA VAL A 200 -0.39 -31.97 10.60
C VAL A 200 -0.12 -30.53 10.26
N ILE A 201 0.54 -30.29 9.14
CA ILE A 201 0.63 -28.97 8.50
C ILE A 201 -0.33 -28.93 7.32
N GLY A 202 -1.06 -27.83 7.16
CA GLY A 202 -1.98 -27.61 6.08
C GLY A 202 -1.93 -26.18 5.54
N ALA A 203 -2.49 -25.99 4.36
CA ALA A 203 -2.70 -24.68 3.75
C ALA A 203 -3.95 -24.65 2.91
N LEU A 204 -4.70 -23.56 3.00
CA LEU A 204 -5.75 -23.19 2.05
C LEU A 204 -5.15 -22.14 1.11
N LEU A 205 -5.38 -22.27 -0.20
CA LEU A 205 -4.88 -21.31 -1.19
C LEU A 205 -6.03 -20.52 -1.82
N GLY A 206 -5.76 -19.27 -2.20
CA GLY A 206 -6.63 -18.40 -2.98
C GLY A 206 -5.96 -17.92 -4.25
N ASP A 207 -6.74 -17.52 -5.23
CA ASP A 207 -6.25 -17.02 -6.53
C ASP A 207 -5.39 -15.76 -6.39
N GLY A 208 -5.85 -14.80 -5.57
CA GLY A 208 -5.17 -13.53 -5.33
C GLY A 208 -4.86 -12.76 -6.61
N TRP A 209 -3.81 -11.95 -6.56
CA TRP A 209 -3.33 -11.21 -7.73
C TRP A 209 -2.64 -12.10 -8.78
N TYR A 210 -2.22 -13.32 -8.42
CA TYR A 210 -1.44 -14.17 -9.30
C TYR A 210 -2.29 -14.80 -10.42
N CYS A 211 -3.42 -15.41 -10.08
CA CYS A 211 -4.28 -16.07 -11.04
C CYS A 211 -5.76 -15.64 -10.99
N GLY A 212 -6.17 -14.81 -10.01
CA GLY A 212 -7.48 -14.17 -9.97
C GLY A 212 -7.61 -13.00 -10.93
N HIS A 213 -8.73 -12.26 -10.82
CA HIS A 213 -8.94 -11.01 -11.56
C HIS A 213 -8.01 -9.92 -11.04
N VAL A 214 -7.36 -9.19 -11.96
CA VAL A 214 -6.47 -8.07 -11.65
C VAL A 214 -6.80 -6.91 -12.59
N GLY A 215 -7.14 -5.78 -12.01
CA GLY A 215 -7.53 -4.61 -12.78
C GLY A 215 -8.73 -4.90 -13.68
N PHE A 216 -8.78 -4.24 -14.81
CA PHE A 216 -9.79 -4.44 -15.87
C PHE A 216 -9.32 -5.45 -16.93
N GLN A 217 -8.30 -6.25 -16.63
CA GLN A 217 -7.66 -7.15 -17.60
C GLN A 217 -8.10 -8.60 -17.47
N GLY A 218 -8.98 -8.93 -16.51
CA GLY A 218 -9.45 -10.27 -16.25
C GLY A 218 -8.47 -11.10 -15.42
N ARG A 219 -8.59 -12.43 -15.53
CA ARG A 219 -7.86 -13.42 -14.74
C ARG A 219 -6.55 -13.87 -15.40
N GLN A 220 -5.71 -14.56 -14.61
CA GLN A 220 -4.52 -15.31 -15.05
C GLN A 220 -3.44 -14.42 -15.70
N ARG A 221 -3.23 -13.23 -15.16
CA ARG A 221 -2.21 -12.30 -15.69
C ARG A 221 -0.78 -12.79 -15.48
N TYR A 222 -0.53 -13.50 -14.36
CA TYR A 222 0.82 -13.96 -13.99
C TYR A 222 0.94 -15.48 -14.00
N GLY A 223 -0.15 -16.22 -13.79
CA GLY A 223 -0.17 -17.66 -13.79
C GLY A 223 -1.58 -18.26 -13.84
N GLU A 224 -1.68 -19.57 -13.97
CA GLU A 224 -2.94 -20.27 -14.24
C GLU A 224 -3.64 -20.78 -12.97
N ARG A 225 -2.88 -21.05 -11.89
CA ARG A 225 -3.37 -21.63 -10.63
C ARG A 225 -2.46 -21.30 -9.46
N PRO A 226 -2.97 -21.28 -8.23
CA PRO A 226 -2.16 -20.96 -7.05
C PRO A 226 -1.17 -22.10 -6.72
N ARG A 227 -0.04 -21.74 -6.11
CA ARG A 227 1.04 -22.66 -5.69
C ARG A 227 1.50 -22.32 -4.29
N LEU A 228 1.95 -23.34 -3.57
CA LEU A 228 2.52 -23.23 -2.23
C LEU A 228 3.98 -23.64 -2.22
N ILE A 229 4.80 -22.94 -1.45
CA ILE A 229 6.08 -23.41 -0.93
C ILE A 229 6.11 -23.18 0.57
N ALA A 230 6.44 -24.22 1.34
CA ALA A 230 6.53 -24.13 2.79
C ALA A 230 7.66 -25.03 3.30
N GLN A 231 8.44 -24.51 4.25
CA GLN A 231 9.50 -25.23 4.95
C GLN A 231 9.36 -25.03 6.44
N LEU A 232 9.12 -26.11 7.16
CA LEU A 232 9.10 -26.16 8.61
C LEU A 232 10.45 -26.64 9.13
N GLU A 233 11.08 -25.86 9.97
CA GLU A 233 12.32 -26.22 10.66
C GLU A 233 12.06 -26.30 12.15
N VAL A 234 12.38 -27.45 12.75
CA VAL A 234 12.23 -27.74 14.18
C VAL A 234 13.61 -27.96 14.79
N VAL A 235 13.91 -27.21 15.83
CA VAL A 235 15.10 -27.41 16.66
C VAL A 235 14.69 -28.17 17.92
N HIS A 236 15.40 -29.26 18.22
CA HIS A 236 15.17 -30.09 19.42
C HIS A 236 16.07 -29.66 20.57
N PRO A 237 15.74 -30.02 21.84
CA PRO A 237 16.56 -29.67 23.02
C PRO A 237 18.01 -30.15 22.96
N ASP A 238 18.29 -31.21 22.22
CA ASP A 238 19.65 -31.73 22.00
C ASP A 238 20.40 -31.01 20.86
N GLY A 239 19.84 -29.97 20.29
CA GLY A 239 20.40 -29.21 19.19
C GLY A 239 20.21 -29.84 17.80
N SER A 240 19.68 -31.08 17.71
CA SER A 240 19.35 -31.67 16.41
C SER A 240 18.20 -30.94 15.72
N ARG A 241 18.16 -31.03 14.37
CA ARG A 241 17.13 -30.37 13.57
C ARG A 241 16.33 -31.37 12.75
N THR A 242 15.04 -31.09 12.61
CA THR A 242 14.12 -31.75 11.66
C THR A 242 13.61 -30.73 10.69
N THR A 243 13.74 -30.97 9.39
CA THR A 243 13.21 -30.12 8.34
C THR A 243 12.15 -30.87 7.53
N LEU A 244 11.01 -30.25 7.32
CA LEU A 244 9.92 -30.72 6.48
C LEU A 244 9.62 -29.66 5.43
N GLY A 245 9.71 -30.03 4.16
CA GLY A 245 9.36 -29.15 3.03
C GLY A 245 8.11 -29.61 2.29
N THR A 246 7.58 -28.71 1.45
CA THR A 246 6.58 -29.07 0.45
C THR A 246 7.20 -29.91 -0.66
N ASP A 247 6.54 -31.03 -0.99
CA ASP A 247 6.93 -31.98 -2.04
C ASP A 247 5.71 -32.77 -2.54
N GLY A 248 5.90 -33.69 -3.46
CA GLY A 248 4.83 -34.54 -4.01
C GLY A 248 4.19 -35.53 -3.03
N SER A 249 4.65 -35.60 -1.78
CA SER A 249 4.05 -36.43 -0.73
C SER A 249 2.93 -35.69 0.05
N TRP A 250 2.69 -34.43 -0.25
CA TRP A 250 1.54 -33.70 0.28
C TRP A 250 0.26 -34.17 -0.42
N ALA A 251 -0.85 -34.11 0.30
CA ALA A 251 -2.17 -34.43 -0.22
C ALA A 251 -2.95 -33.14 -0.52
N VAL A 252 -3.82 -33.20 -1.56
CA VAL A 252 -4.67 -32.09 -1.99
C VAL A 252 -6.12 -32.54 -2.11
N ALA A 253 -7.05 -31.69 -1.67
CA ALA A 253 -8.48 -31.82 -1.89
C ALA A 253 -9.11 -30.45 -2.16
N TYR A 254 -10.40 -30.45 -2.49
CA TYR A 254 -11.19 -29.24 -2.70
C TYR A 254 -12.39 -29.28 -1.76
N GLY A 255 -12.59 -28.18 -1.04
CA GLY A 255 -13.54 -28.12 0.07
C GLY A 255 -14.56 -26.99 -0.10
N PRO A 256 -14.89 -26.29 1.00
CA PRO A 256 -16.00 -25.34 1.06
C PRO A 256 -15.79 -24.07 0.24
N LEU A 257 -14.56 -23.69 -0.08
CA LEU A 257 -14.24 -22.46 -0.81
C LEU A 257 -14.32 -22.72 -2.32
N LEU A 258 -15.49 -22.47 -2.90
CA LEU A 258 -15.79 -22.72 -4.31
C LEU A 258 -15.28 -21.62 -5.24
N GLN A 259 -15.12 -20.42 -4.72
CA GLN A 259 -14.57 -19.25 -5.41
C GLN A 259 -13.78 -18.41 -4.42
N ALA A 260 -12.61 -17.94 -4.80
CA ALA A 260 -11.76 -17.01 -4.04
C ALA A 260 -11.15 -16.00 -4.99
N ASP A 261 -11.77 -14.82 -5.13
CA ASP A 261 -11.32 -13.80 -6.07
C ASP A 261 -11.42 -12.40 -5.46
N LEU A 262 -10.37 -11.59 -5.66
CA LEU A 262 -10.29 -10.26 -5.05
C LEU A 262 -11.38 -9.29 -5.53
N LEU A 263 -11.82 -9.40 -6.78
CA LEU A 263 -12.79 -8.48 -7.38
C LEU A 263 -14.22 -9.04 -7.39
N MET A 264 -14.34 -10.36 -7.50
CA MET A 264 -15.64 -11.01 -7.58
C MET A 264 -16.19 -11.35 -6.19
N GLY A 265 -15.31 -11.64 -5.23
CA GLY A 265 -15.66 -12.07 -3.88
C GLY A 265 -15.47 -13.56 -3.66
N GLU A 266 -15.96 -14.07 -2.54
CA GLU A 266 -15.90 -15.48 -2.17
C GLU A 266 -17.26 -16.19 -2.28
N HIS A 267 -17.18 -17.47 -2.61
CA HIS A 267 -18.30 -18.39 -2.47
C HIS A 267 -17.90 -19.52 -1.55
N TRP A 268 -18.51 -19.58 -0.36
CA TRP A 268 -18.28 -20.60 0.65
C TRP A 268 -19.52 -21.46 0.85
N ASP A 269 -19.41 -22.77 0.67
CA ASP A 269 -20.44 -23.74 1.00
C ASP A 269 -20.04 -24.53 2.25
N ALA A 270 -20.58 -24.16 3.40
CA ALA A 270 -20.23 -24.78 4.67
C ALA A 270 -20.62 -26.25 4.78
N ARG A 271 -21.49 -26.76 3.90
CA ARG A 271 -21.85 -28.18 3.86
C ARG A 271 -20.71 -29.06 3.37
N LEU A 272 -19.72 -28.44 2.67
CA LEU A 272 -18.52 -29.09 2.15
C LEU A 272 -17.32 -28.99 3.10
N GLU A 273 -17.51 -28.44 4.31
CA GLU A 273 -16.45 -28.37 5.31
C GLU A 273 -16.01 -29.76 5.75
N MET A 274 -14.72 -29.97 5.73
CA MET A 274 -14.06 -31.22 6.21
C MET A 274 -13.46 -30.97 7.59
N SER A 275 -14.28 -31.13 8.64
CA SER A 275 -13.85 -30.84 10.02
C SER A 275 -12.60 -31.65 10.40
N GLY A 276 -11.59 -30.95 10.92
CA GLY A 276 -10.31 -31.55 11.35
C GLY A 276 -9.35 -31.93 10.22
N TRP A 277 -9.60 -31.47 9.00
CA TRP A 277 -8.74 -31.76 7.83
C TRP A 277 -7.27 -31.36 8.06
N ASP A 278 -7.02 -30.37 8.91
CA ASP A 278 -5.73 -29.79 9.28
C ASP A 278 -5.22 -30.28 10.64
N ALA A 279 -5.82 -31.32 11.23
CA ALA A 279 -5.47 -31.88 12.52
C ALA A 279 -5.10 -33.38 12.42
N PRO A 280 -4.37 -33.92 13.43
CA PRO A 280 -4.11 -35.36 13.54
C PRO A 280 -5.39 -36.21 13.61
N GLY A 281 -5.30 -37.42 13.08
CA GLY A 281 -6.42 -38.39 13.09
C GLY A 281 -7.46 -38.21 11.97
N PHE A 282 -7.34 -37.22 11.09
CA PHE A 282 -8.21 -37.07 9.94
C PHE A 282 -7.85 -38.09 8.84
N ASP A 283 -8.87 -38.79 8.32
CA ASP A 283 -8.70 -39.71 7.20
C ASP A 283 -8.64 -38.96 5.86
N ALA A 284 -7.47 -38.89 5.28
CA ALA A 284 -7.21 -38.28 3.98
C ALA A 284 -7.05 -39.29 2.83
N ALA A 285 -7.48 -40.55 3.00
CA ALA A 285 -7.26 -41.61 2.00
C ALA A 285 -7.88 -41.28 0.61
N GLY A 286 -8.94 -40.46 0.58
CA GLY A 286 -9.56 -39.99 -0.67
C GLY A 286 -8.90 -38.76 -1.31
N TRP A 287 -7.86 -38.18 -0.68
CA TRP A 287 -7.17 -37.02 -1.21
C TRP A 287 -6.17 -37.41 -2.29
N GLN A 288 -5.98 -36.54 -3.27
CA GLN A 288 -5.01 -36.72 -4.35
C GLN A 288 -3.61 -36.30 -3.90
N ALA A 289 -2.56 -36.84 -4.55
CA ALA A 289 -1.21 -36.31 -4.34
C ALA A 289 -1.09 -34.90 -4.94
N ALA A 290 -0.41 -34.01 -4.24
CA ALA A 290 -0.10 -32.68 -4.77
C ALA A 290 0.88 -32.80 -5.96
N GLU A 291 0.66 -31.98 -6.97
CA GLU A 291 1.57 -31.89 -8.12
C GLU A 291 2.77 -30.99 -7.76
N THR A 292 3.98 -31.47 -8.05
CA THR A 292 5.18 -30.64 -7.99
C THR A 292 5.30 -29.76 -9.24
N TRP A 293 5.76 -28.51 -9.04
CA TRP A 293 5.98 -27.58 -10.15
C TRP A 293 7.48 -27.32 -10.36
N GLN A 294 7.92 -27.48 -11.62
CA GLN A 294 9.32 -27.36 -12.04
C GLN A 294 9.55 -26.14 -12.97
N GLY A 295 8.61 -25.19 -13.02
CA GLY A 295 8.77 -23.99 -13.84
C GLY A 295 9.79 -22.99 -13.27
N ALA A 296 10.05 -21.94 -14.01
CA ALA A 296 10.93 -20.85 -13.56
C ALA A 296 10.28 -20.11 -12.36
N ALA A 297 10.76 -20.37 -11.17
CA ALA A 297 10.26 -19.75 -9.95
C ALA A 297 10.85 -18.34 -9.77
N PRO A 298 10.06 -17.38 -9.27
CA PRO A 298 10.60 -16.10 -8.84
C PRO A 298 11.54 -16.25 -7.64
N SER A 299 12.44 -15.29 -7.44
CA SER A 299 13.29 -15.27 -6.26
C SER A 299 12.44 -15.15 -4.99
N LEU A 300 12.70 -16.00 -4.00
CA LEU A 300 12.12 -15.90 -2.66
C LEU A 300 12.89 -14.85 -1.86
N VAL A 301 12.19 -13.82 -1.37
CA VAL A 301 12.77 -12.76 -0.54
C VAL A 301 11.99 -12.64 0.77
N ALA A 302 12.66 -12.25 1.85
CA ALA A 302 11.99 -12.05 3.11
C ALA A 302 11.00 -10.87 3.04
N ARG A 303 9.90 -10.96 3.79
CA ARG A 303 8.94 -9.86 3.88
C ARG A 303 9.60 -8.59 4.44
N ASN A 304 9.57 -7.52 3.71
CA ASN A 304 10.15 -6.22 4.06
C ASN A 304 9.11 -5.10 4.27
N GLY A 305 7.85 -5.29 3.83
CA GLY A 305 6.73 -4.38 4.04
C GLY A 305 5.88 -4.72 5.27
N PRO A 306 4.93 -3.85 5.65
CA PRO A 306 3.94 -4.15 6.67
C PRO A 306 3.01 -5.27 6.20
N ALA A 307 2.55 -6.11 7.14
CA ALA A 307 1.53 -7.11 6.84
C ALA A 307 0.17 -6.43 6.61
N ILE A 308 -0.67 -7.04 5.78
CA ILE A 308 -2.08 -6.72 5.77
C ILE A 308 -2.72 -7.41 6.98
N ARG A 309 -3.52 -6.68 7.76
CA ARG A 309 -4.16 -7.21 8.96
C ARG A 309 -5.60 -6.75 9.09
N ARG A 310 -6.35 -7.48 9.92
CA ARG A 310 -7.64 -7.06 10.45
C ARG A 310 -7.39 -6.07 11.57
N ILE A 311 -7.72 -4.79 11.34
CA ILE A 311 -7.28 -3.70 12.22
C ILE A 311 -8.40 -3.20 13.13
N GLN A 312 -9.64 -3.19 12.64
CA GLN A 312 -10.76 -2.57 13.33
C GLN A 312 -12.07 -3.25 12.94
N GLU A 313 -13.01 -3.29 13.87
CA GLU A 313 -14.37 -3.78 13.61
C GLU A 313 -15.37 -2.62 13.72
N LEU A 314 -16.37 -2.61 12.84
CA LEU A 314 -17.45 -1.65 12.83
C LEU A 314 -18.80 -2.39 12.82
N ALA A 315 -19.68 -2.03 13.76
CA ALA A 315 -21.07 -2.47 13.73
C ALA A 315 -21.89 -1.57 12.80
N PRO A 316 -23.02 -2.06 12.25
CA PRO A 316 -23.98 -1.21 11.55
C PRO A 316 -24.48 -0.08 12.44
N VAL A 317 -24.71 1.11 11.87
CA VAL A 317 -25.11 2.30 12.64
C VAL A 317 -26.59 2.29 13.04
N ALA A 318 -27.41 1.50 12.36
CA ALA A 318 -28.83 1.33 12.60
C ALA A 318 -29.27 -0.10 12.31
N ASP A 319 -30.51 -0.44 12.65
CA ASP A 319 -31.11 -1.71 12.25
C ASP A 319 -31.21 -1.80 10.72
N PRO A 320 -31.08 -3.01 10.15
CA PRO A 320 -31.13 -3.20 8.71
C PRO A 320 -32.49 -2.77 8.14
N GLN A 321 -32.45 -2.06 7.02
CA GLN A 321 -33.64 -1.55 6.35
C GLN A 321 -34.12 -2.55 5.30
N PRO A 322 -35.43 -2.89 5.25
CA PRO A 322 -35.95 -3.73 4.18
C PRO A 322 -35.93 -2.98 2.86
N ILE A 323 -35.54 -3.67 1.79
CA ILE A 323 -35.67 -3.20 0.40
C ILE A 323 -36.63 -4.16 -0.29
N GLU A 324 -37.82 -3.66 -0.68
CA GLU A 324 -38.75 -4.45 -1.49
C GLU A 324 -38.38 -4.34 -2.97
N ASP A 325 -38.13 -5.46 -3.59
CA ASP A 325 -37.86 -5.53 -5.03
C ASP A 325 -38.42 -6.84 -5.59
N PHE A 326 -39.42 -6.72 -6.46
CA PHE A 326 -40.12 -7.85 -7.12
C PHE A 326 -40.52 -9.02 -6.20
N GLY A 327 -40.92 -8.71 -4.96
CA GLY A 327 -41.34 -9.72 -3.98
C GLY A 327 -40.24 -10.51 -3.30
N VAL A 328 -38.97 -10.14 -3.50
CA VAL A 328 -37.82 -10.72 -2.80
C VAL A 328 -37.38 -9.78 -1.67
N ALA A 329 -37.43 -10.25 -0.43
CA ALA A 329 -36.97 -9.48 0.72
C ALA A 329 -35.43 -9.35 0.67
N ARG A 330 -34.95 -8.14 0.68
CA ARG A 330 -33.53 -7.77 0.79
C ARG A 330 -33.37 -6.84 1.97
N TRP A 331 -32.19 -6.84 2.56
CA TRP A 331 -31.92 -6.05 3.76
C TRP A 331 -30.65 -5.22 3.57
N LEU A 332 -30.75 -3.92 3.78
CA LEU A 332 -29.64 -2.97 3.68
C LEU A 332 -29.05 -2.69 5.06
N PHE A 333 -27.74 -2.91 5.18
CA PHE A 333 -26.94 -2.55 6.35
C PHE A 333 -26.08 -1.31 6.02
N ASP A 334 -26.11 -0.26 6.86
CA ASP A 334 -25.23 0.91 6.77
C ASP A 334 -24.21 0.87 7.90
N PHE A 335 -22.93 0.86 7.57
CA PHE A 335 -21.83 0.92 8.53
C PHE A 335 -21.40 2.36 8.89
N GLY A 336 -22.01 3.38 8.29
CA GLY A 336 -21.75 4.79 8.56
C GLY A 336 -20.41 5.31 8.04
N GLN A 337 -19.52 4.43 7.59
CA GLN A 337 -18.17 4.74 7.09
C GLN A 337 -17.91 3.97 5.80
N ASN A 338 -17.49 4.65 4.74
CA ASN A 338 -16.91 3.99 3.57
C ASN A 338 -15.53 3.43 3.95
N LEU A 339 -15.38 2.12 3.88
CA LEU A 339 -14.22 1.38 4.40
C LEU A 339 -13.74 0.34 3.39
N VAL A 340 -12.61 -0.28 3.69
CA VAL A 340 -12.10 -1.44 2.96
C VAL A 340 -11.92 -2.60 3.91
N GLY A 341 -12.42 -3.76 3.50
CA GLY A 341 -12.36 -4.96 4.32
C GLY A 341 -13.32 -6.05 3.87
N VAL A 342 -13.72 -6.86 4.82
CA VAL A 342 -14.69 -7.96 4.65
C VAL A 342 -15.82 -7.81 5.67
N VAL A 343 -16.86 -8.61 5.49
CA VAL A 343 -17.96 -8.67 6.44
C VAL A 343 -17.93 -10.02 7.15
N ARG A 344 -17.88 -10.00 8.49
CA ARG A 344 -18.12 -11.19 9.31
C ARG A 344 -19.63 -11.40 9.46
N LEU A 345 -20.09 -12.55 9.02
CA LEU A 345 -21.45 -13.04 9.18
C LEU A 345 -21.52 -13.92 10.46
N GLN A 346 -22.48 -13.62 11.35
CA GLN A 346 -22.78 -14.47 12.51
C GLN A 346 -24.25 -14.79 12.52
N ALA A 347 -24.62 -16.05 12.28
CA ALA A 347 -26.01 -16.44 12.11
C ALA A 347 -26.30 -17.86 12.61
N THR A 348 -27.56 -18.08 13.01
CA THR A 348 -28.12 -19.43 13.21
C THR A 348 -29.11 -19.67 12.08
N LEU A 349 -28.78 -20.60 11.18
CA LEU A 349 -29.50 -20.86 9.93
C LEU A 349 -29.80 -22.35 9.78
N ALA A 350 -30.84 -22.68 9.00
CA ALA A 350 -31.06 -24.03 8.54
C ALA A 350 -29.99 -24.44 7.50
N SER A 351 -29.72 -25.76 7.38
CA SER A 351 -28.82 -26.28 6.35
C SER A 351 -29.36 -25.98 4.95
N GLY A 352 -28.50 -25.54 4.03
CA GLY A 352 -28.82 -25.19 2.66
C GLY A 352 -29.35 -23.78 2.47
N VAL A 353 -29.56 -22.98 3.52
CA VAL A 353 -29.84 -21.55 3.39
C VAL A 353 -28.62 -20.86 2.81
N THR A 354 -28.82 -20.15 1.69
CA THR A 354 -27.76 -19.40 1.01
C THR A 354 -28.01 -17.90 1.16
N LEU A 355 -27.00 -17.21 1.68
CA LEU A 355 -26.97 -15.75 1.79
C LEU A 355 -26.05 -15.17 0.72
N THR A 356 -26.51 -14.10 0.08
CA THR A 356 -25.69 -13.30 -0.85
C THR A 356 -25.50 -11.92 -0.23
N LEU A 357 -24.22 -11.51 -0.06
CA LEU A 357 -23.80 -10.25 0.51
C LEU A 357 -23.20 -9.39 -0.61
N ARG A 358 -23.88 -8.28 -0.98
CA ARG A 358 -23.46 -7.38 -2.04
C ARG A 358 -22.99 -6.05 -1.43
N HIS A 359 -21.82 -5.60 -1.80
CA HIS A 359 -21.13 -4.46 -1.21
C HIS A 359 -21.16 -3.25 -2.13
N ALA A 360 -21.40 -2.03 -1.57
CA ALA A 360 -21.35 -0.79 -2.32
C ALA A 360 -20.93 0.40 -1.46
N GLU A 361 -20.36 1.43 -2.10
CA GLU A 361 -19.91 2.66 -1.45
C GLU A 361 -21.05 3.66 -1.19
N ALA A 362 -22.06 3.66 -2.02
CA ALA A 362 -23.14 4.66 -2.03
C ALA A 362 -24.50 4.03 -2.33
N LEU A 363 -25.56 4.79 -2.09
CA LEU A 363 -26.93 4.47 -2.47
C LEU A 363 -27.36 5.38 -3.63
N ASP A 364 -28.23 4.85 -4.49
CA ASP A 364 -28.92 5.64 -5.53
C ASP A 364 -30.07 6.49 -4.94
N ALA A 365 -30.80 7.18 -5.82
CA ALA A 365 -31.91 8.03 -5.42
C ALA A 365 -33.09 7.26 -4.80
N ASP A 366 -33.21 5.97 -5.08
CA ASP A 366 -34.25 5.07 -4.56
C ASP A 366 -33.83 4.38 -3.25
N GLY A 367 -32.63 4.69 -2.72
CA GLY A 367 -32.07 4.10 -1.51
C GLY A 367 -31.50 2.68 -1.71
N ARG A 368 -31.29 2.27 -2.96
CA ARG A 368 -30.65 0.99 -3.31
C ARG A 368 -29.14 1.15 -3.44
N ILE A 369 -28.40 0.04 -3.31
CA ILE A 369 -26.95 0.07 -3.52
C ILE A 369 -26.62 0.54 -4.96
N TYR A 370 -25.72 1.54 -5.06
CA TYR A 370 -25.21 2.02 -6.34
C TYR A 370 -24.04 1.16 -6.77
N THR A 371 -24.22 0.38 -7.84
CA THR A 371 -23.23 -0.59 -8.32
C THR A 371 -22.69 -0.29 -9.73
N ALA A 372 -23.19 0.76 -10.39
CA ALA A 372 -22.76 1.10 -11.75
C ALA A 372 -21.25 1.46 -11.81
N ASN A 373 -20.70 2.01 -10.72
CA ASN A 373 -19.27 2.35 -10.61
C ASN A 373 -18.36 1.16 -10.29
N LEU A 374 -18.89 -0.03 -10.08
CA LEU A 374 -18.10 -1.25 -9.87
C LEU A 374 -17.56 -1.81 -11.20
N ARG A 375 -18.18 -1.42 -12.32
CA ARG A 375 -17.88 -1.94 -13.68
C ARG A 375 -18.05 -3.46 -13.73
N SER A 376 -16.97 -4.24 -13.92
CA SER A 376 -17.04 -5.70 -13.95
C SER A 376 -16.83 -6.38 -12.59
N ALA A 377 -16.41 -5.66 -11.56
CA ALA A 377 -16.26 -6.21 -10.21
C ALA A 377 -17.64 -6.51 -9.60
N GLN A 378 -17.83 -7.71 -9.06
CA GLN A 378 -19.10 -8.09 -8.45
C GLN A 378 -19.22 -7.66 -7.00
N GLN A 379 -18.10 -7.61 -6.26
CA GLN A 379 -18.10 -7.31 -4.85
C GLN A 379 -19.16 -8.09 -4.05
N THR A 380 -19.25 -9.39 -4.30
CA THR A 380 -20.33 -10.24 -3.81
C THR A 380 -19.78 -11.48 -3.14
N ASP A 381 -20.11 -11.67 -1.86
CA ASP A 381 -19.81 -12.91 -1.15
C ASP A 381 -21.07 -13.76 -1.03
N ILE A 382 -20.92 -15.08 -1.21
CA ILE A 382 -22.01 -16.06 -1.13
C ILE A 382 -21.66 -17.08 -0.05
N TYR A 383 -22.58 -17.27 0.89
CA TYR A 383 -22.42 -18.23 1.96
C TYR A 383 -23.59 -19.19 2.02
N THR A 384 -23.33 -20.51 1.92
CA THR A 384 -24.33 -21.55 2.10
C THR A 384 -24.13 -22.26 3.45
N SER A 385 -25.16 -22.23 4.28
CA SER A 385 -25.18 -22.75 5.66
C SER A 385 -25.16 -24.28 5.72
N ARG A 386 -24.42 -24.83 6.66
CA ARG A 386 -24.48 -26.27 7.04
C ARG A 386 -25.55 -26.59 8.09
N GLY A 387 -26.16 -25.56 8.69
CA GLY A 387 -27.14 -25.67 9.78
C GLY A 387 -26.54 -25.32 11.13
N GLY A 388 -27.40 -24.74 12.02
CA GLY A 388 -27.01 -24.32 13.37
C GLY A 388 -26.33 -22.95 13.42
N ALA A 389 -25.67 -22.67 14.55
CA ALA A 389 -24.93 -21.44 14.76
C ALA A 389 -23.59 -21.46 14.00
N GLN A 390 -23.31 -20.41 13.25
CA GLN A 390 -22.15 -20.33 12.37
C GLN A 390 -21.57 -18.92 12.35
N VAL A 391 -20.25 -18.86 12.15
CA VAL A 391 -19.51 -17.64 11.87
C VAL A 391 -18.77 -17.85 10.54
N TYR A 392 -18.94 -16.93 9.63
CA TYR A 392 -18.20 -16.89 8.36
C TYR A 392 -17.55 -15.52 8.18
N GLU A 393 -16.32 -15.52 7.73
CA GLU A 393 -15.57 -14.33 7.35
C GLU A 393 -14.74 -14.66 6.12
N PRO A 394 -14.87 -13.89 5.01
CA PRO A 394 -14.08 -14.10 3.80
C PRO A 394 -12.57 -14.02 4.07
N ARG A 395 -11.78 -14.80 3.32
CA ARG A 395 -10.35 -15.01 3.58
C ARG A 395 -9.44 -14.38 2.53
N PHE A 396 -9.83 -14.53 1.25
CA PHE A 396 -8.99 -14.19 0.09
C PHE A 396 -9.62 -13.15 -0.83
N THR A 397 -10.48 -12.32 -0.28
CA THR A 397 -11.08 -11.17 -0.94
C THR A 397 -11.09 -9.96 -0.02
N PHE A 398 -11.39 -8.81 -0.57
CA PHE A 398 -11.75 -7.59 0.15
C PHE A 398 -12.62 -6.70 -0.72
N HIS A 399 -13.44 -5.86 -0.09
CA HIS A 399 -14.37 -4.95 -0.75
C HIS A 399 -14.18 -3.52 -0.26
N GLY A 400 -14.49 -2.55 -1.13
CA GLY A 400 -14.66 -1.15 -0.77
C GLY A 400 -16.15 -0.86 -0.61
N PHE A 401 -16.61 -0.50 0.61
CA PHE A 401 -18.04 -0.35 0.87
C PHE A 401 -18.36 0.50 2.10
N ARG A 402 -19.54 1.04 2.11
CA ARG A 402 -20.24 1.54 3.29
C ARG A 402 -21.50 0.73 3.56
N TYR A 403 -22.11 0.22 2.49
CA TYR A 403 -23.40 -0.48 2.53
C TYR A 403 -23.22 -1.93 2.12
N VAL A 404 -24.03 -2.80 2.77
CA VAL A 404 -24.13 -4.21 2.40
C VAL A 404 -25.60 -4.58 2.25
N GLU A 405 -25.95 -5.10 1.08
CA GLU A 405 -27.26 -5.66 0.79
C GLU A 405 -27.24 -7.16 0.98
N VAL A 406 -28.11 -7.69 1.84
CA VAL A 406 -28.22 -9.12 2.17
C VAL A 406 -29.44 -9.72 1.51
N HIS A 407 -29.26 -10.78 0.77
CA HIS A 407 -30.35 -11.59 0.17
C HIS A 407 -30.38 -12.98 0.83
N GLY A 408 -31.57 -13.57 0.87
CA GLY A 408 -31.78 -14.97 1.26
C GLY A 408 -31.87 -15.21 2.77
N TYR A 409 -31.82 -14.18 3.59
CA TYR A 409 -32.02 -14.33 5.03
C TYR A 409 -33.50 -14.62 5.36
N PRO A 410 -33.83 -15.69 6.12
CA PRO A 410 -35.19 -16.05 6.44
C PRO A 410 -35.78 -15.10 7.51
N GLY A 411 -36.66 -14.19 7.08
CA GLY A 411 -37.28 -13.16 7.92
C GLY A 411 -36.44 -11.88 8.05
N ALA A 412 -36.64 -11.11 9.12
CA ALA A 412 -35.88 -9.89 9.39
C ALA A 412 -34.55 -10.23 10.09
N PRO A 413 -33.41 -9.82 9.54
CA PRO A 413 -32.12 -10.06 10.17
C PRO A 413 -31.90 -9.14 11.38
N PRO A 414 -31.24 -9.61 12.44
CA PRO A 414 -30.84 -8.75 13.54
C PRO A 414 -29.68 -7.84 13.12
N ARG A 415 -29.49 -6.71 13.81
CA ARG A 415 -28.45 -5.74 13.53
C ARG A 415 -27.04 -6.32 13.62
N ASP A 416 -26.81 -7.26 14.54
CA ASP A 416 -25.54 -7.93 14.77
C ASP A 416 -25.29 -9.15 13.87
N LEU A 417 -26.16 -9.36 12.86
CA LEU A 417 -25.91 -10.37 11.82
C LEU A 417 -24.57 -10.15 11.15
N LEU A 418 -24.19 -8.87 10.91
CA LEU A 418 -22.99 -8.46 10.20
C LEU A 418 -22.10 -7.55 11.04
N THR A 419 -20.80 -7.79 10.94
CA THR A 419 -19.75 -6.89 11.44
C THR A 419 -18.77 -6.61 10.30
N ALA A 420 -18.53 -5.34 9.98
CA ALA A 420 -17.48 -4.98 9.02
C ALA A 420 -16.10 -5.06 9.69
N VAL A 421 -15.19 -5.78 9.06
CA VAL A 421 -13.80 -5.97 9.52
C VAL A 421 -12.88 -5.22 8.57
N VAL A 422 -12.33 -4.11 9.05
CA VAL A 422 -11.43 -3.24 8.29
C VAL A 422 -10.08 -3.93 8.12
N ILE A 423 -9.61 -4.02 6.87
CA ILE A 423 -8.29 -4.53 6.54
C ILE A 423 -7.45 -3.49 5.82
N HIS A 424 -6.18 -3.38 6.18
CA HIS A 424 -5.16 -2.61 5.46
C HIS A 424 -3.77 -3.04 5.91
N SER A 425 -2.74 -2.55 5.20
CA SER A 425 -1.34 -2.70 5.65
C SER A 425 -1.16 -2.08 7.03
N ASP A 426 -0.67 -2.87 7.99
CA ASP A 426 -0.55 -2.47 9.40
C ASP A 426 0.56 -1.43 9.59
N MET A 427 0.17 -0.17 9.53
CA MET A 427 1.04 0.99 9.68
C MET A 427 0.56 1.83 10.86
N PRO A 428 1.40 2.03 11.88
CA PRO A 428 1.00 2.83 13.03
C PRO A 428 0.79 4.31 12.66
N PRO A 429 -0.18 4.99 13.27
CA PRO A 429 -0.36 6.42 13.08
C PRO A 429 0.86 7.20 13.61
N THR A 430 1.26 8.24 12.88
CA THR A 430 2.40 9.10 13.22
C THR A 430 1.99 10.47 13.76
N GLY A 431 0.74 10.88 13.56
CA GLY A 431 0.26 12.16 14.00
C GLY A 431 -1.25 12.22 14.19
N ALA A 432 -1.69 13.27 14.83
CA ALA A 432 -3.10 13.61 15.00
C ALA A 432 -3.31 15.07 14.63
N PHE A 433 -4.41 15.38 13.98
CA PHE A 433 -4.77 16.73 13.58
C PHE A 433 -6.20 17.06 14.04
N SER A 434 -6.35 18.24 14.61
CA SER A 434 -7.65 18.86 14.88
C SER A 434 -7.55 20.38 14.83
N CYS A 435 -8.62 21.02 14.38
CA CYS A 435 -8.75 22.49 14.37
C CYS A 435 -10.19 22.90 14.77
N SER A 436 -10.44 24.20 14.88
CA SER A 436 -11.75 24.75 15.25
C SER A 436 -12.85 24.54 14.19
N ASN A 437 -12.50 24.22 12.93
CA ASN A 437 -13.46 23.97 11.85
C ASN A 437 -13.81 22.49 11.77
N PRO A 438 -15.02 22.05 12.14
CA PRO A 438 -15.42 20.64 12.13
C PRO A 438 -15.40 20.02 10.73
N LEU A 439 -15.63 20.81 9.66
CA LEU A 439 -15.58 20.30 8.29
C LEU A 439 -14.14 19.95 7.86
N ILE A 440 -13.14 20.75 8.27
CA ILE A 440 -11.74 20.45 8.02
C ILE A 440 -11.32 19.22 8.84
N ASN A 441 -11.80 19.09 10.07
CA ASN A 441 -11.56 17.88 10.87
C ASN A 441 -12.16 16.62 10.20
N GLN A 442 -13.37 16.76 9.58
CA GLN A 442 -13.96 15.67 8.81
C GLN A 442 -13.13 15.38 7.53
N LEU A 443 -12.67 16.41 6.83
CA LEU A 443 -11.79 16.25 5.68
C LEU A 443 -10.53 15.45 6.05
N GLN A 444 -9.88 15.77 7.18
CA GLN A 444 -8.71 15.02 7.64
C GLN A 444 -9.06 13.55 7.97
N ARG A 445 -10.22 13.29 8.58
CA ARG A 445 -10.69 11.91 8.77
C ARG A 445 -10.88 11.20 7.45
N ASN A 446 -11.49 11.86 6.45
CA ASN A 446 -11.69 11.30 5.11
C ASN A 446 -10.35 10.98 4.43
N ILE A 447 -9.31 11.83 4.60
CA ILE A 447 -7.96 11.60 4.08
C ILE A 447 -7.36 10.34 4.72
N VAL A 448 -7.46 10.18 6.04
CA VAL A 448 -6.94 9.00 6.75
C VAL A 448 -7.68 7.73 6.35
N TRP A 449 -9.02 7.78 6.21
CA TRP A 449 -9.81 6.63 5.76
C TRP A 449 -9.54 6.29 4.28
N GLY A 450 -9.31 7.29 3.43
CA GLY A 450 -8.86 7.07 2.05
C GLY A 450 -7.52 6.36 1.99
N GLN A 451 -6.56 6.74 2.86
CA GLN A 451 -5.27 6.06 2.98
C GLN A 451 -5.42 4.61 3.45
N LYS A 452 -6.18 4.37 4.53
CA LYS A 452 -6.47 3.01 5.03
C LYS A 452 -7.06 2.14 3.92
N GLY A 453 -8.06 2.66 3.20
CA GLY A 453 -8.77 1.91 2.19
C GLY A 453 -7.97 1.56 0.94
N ASN A 454 -6.88 2.29 0.67
CA ASN A 454 -6.10 2.11 -0.55
C ASN A 454 -4.66 1.62 -0.31
N PHE A 455 -4.22 1.53 0.95
CA PHE A 455 -2.89 1.00 1.26
C PHE A 455 -3.00 -0.47 1.71
N VAL A 456 -3.26 -1.35 0.73
CA VAL A 456 -3.42 -2.80 0.90
C VAL A 456 -2.30 -3.49 0.12
N ASP A 457 -1.15 -3.66 0.75
CA ASP A 457 0.13 -4.15 0.22
C ASP A 457 0.78 -3.26 -0.84
N VAL A 458 0.00 -2.62 -1.70
CA VAL A 458 0.41 -1.58 -2.65
C VAL A 458 -0.50 -0.36 -2.50
N PRO A 459 -0.07 0.85 -2.93
CA PRO A 459 -0.94 2.03 -2.89
C PRO A 459 -1.91 1.99 -4.07
N THR A 460 -3.04 1.27 -3.91
CA THR A 460 -4.07 1.16 -4.95
C THR A 460 -4.80 2.49 -5.13
N ASP A 461 -5.28 2.75 -6.35
CA ASP A 461 -6.04 3.96 -6.69
C ASP A 461 -7.43 3.96 -6.05
N CYS A 462 -8.11 2.84 -6.09
CA CYS A 462 -9.47 2.64 -5.60
C CYS A 462 -9.65 1.21 -5.06
N PRO A 463 -10.63 0.94 -4.17
CA PRO A 463 -10.78 -0.38 -3.57
C PRO A 463 -11.99 -1.18 -4.07
N GLN A 464 -12.94 -0.58 -4.84
CA GLN A 464 -14.26 -1.18 -5.05
C GLN A 464 -14.49 -1.77 -6.43
N ARG A 465 -13.88 -1.23 -7.48
CA ARG A 465 -14.13 -1.62 -8.88
C ARG A 465 -13.07 -2.57 -9.43
N ASP A 466 -13.23 -2.96 -10.69
CA ASP A 466 -12.26 -3.77 -11.43
C ASP A 466 -11.00 -2.97 -11.80
N GLU A 467 -10.36 -2.38 -10.84
CA GLU A 467 -9.09 -1.66 -10.93
C GLU A 467 -8.20 -2.07 -9.76
N ARG A 468 -8.12 -1.31 -8.67
CA ARG A 468 -7.33 -1.62 -7.47
C ARG A 468 -5.86 -1.84 -7.80
N LEU A 469 -5.29 -0.92 -8.58
CA LEU A 469 -3.93 -0.98 -9.10
C LEU A 469 -3.02 0.05 -8.42
N GLY A 470 -1.73 -0.28 -8.32
CA GLY A 470 -0.72 0.62 -7.74
C GLY A 470 -0.34 1.76 -8.70
N TRP A 471 -1.28 2.68 -8.96
CA TRP A 471 -1.08 3.81 -9.84
C TRP A 471 -0.01 4.76 -9.31
N THR A 472 1.01 5.00 -10.12
CA THR A 472 2.20 5.76 -9.74
C THR A 472 1.91 7.26 -9.55
N GLY A 473 0.96 7.80 -10.32
CA GLY A 473 0.51 9.18 -10.19
C GLY A 473 -0.13 9.47 -8.84
N ASP A 474 -1.09 8.64 -8.45
CA ASP A 474 -1.79 8.73 -7.18
C ASP A 474 -0.83 8.61 -6.00
N ALA A 475 0.03 7.59 -6.05
CA ALA A 475 0.99 7.33 -4.98
C ALA A 475 1.95 8.50 -4.77
N GLN A 476 2.52 9.08 -5.84
CA GLN A 476 3.50 10.15 -5.70
C GLN A 476 2.90 11.45 -5.16
N VAL A 477 1.67 11.82 -5.58
CA VAL A 477 1.06 13.06 -5.10
C VAL A 477 0.64 12.96 -3.64
N PHE A 478 0.35 11.76 -3.17
CA PHE A 478 -0.12 11.54 -1.81
C PHE A 478 0.98 11.12 -0.83
N ALA A 479 2.13 10.62 -1.28
CA ALA A 479 3.21 10.14 -0.41
C ALA A 479 3.61 11.13 0.72
N PRO A 480 3.69 12.45 0.49
CA PRO A 480 3.96 13.41 1.56
C PRO A 480 2.87 13.44 2.64
N THR A 481 1.59 13.36 2.27
CA THR A 481 0.45 13.28 3.18
C THR A 481 0.45 11.97 3.95
N ALA A 482 0.68 10.87 3.23
CA ALA A 482 0.74 9.53 3.83
C ALA A 482 1.74 9.44 4.97
N ALA A 483 2.92 10.03 4.80
CA ALA A 483 3.99 10.04 5.81
C ALA A 483 3.67 10.88 7.06
N PHE A 484 2.76 11.84 6.96
CA PHE A 484 2.25 12.55 8.13
C PHE A 484 1.20 11.76 8.91
N ASN A 485 0.38 10.99 8.19
CA ASN A 485 -0.72 10.24 8.80
C ASN A 485 -0.23 8.94 9.47
N MET A 486 0.67 8.21 8.81
CA MET A 486 1.12 6.88 9.22
C MET A 486 2.61 6.67 8.95
N ASP A 487 3.23 5.72 9.65
CA ASP A 487 4.60 5.28 9.38
C ASP A 487 4.63 4.42 8.11
N VAL A 488 4.88 5.07 6.99
CA VAL A 488 4.85 4.46 5.65
C VAL A 488 6.23 4.09 5.13
N ALA A 489 7.29 4.18 5.95
CA ALA A 489 8.65 3.94 5.49
C ALA A 489 8.83 2.53 4.91
N ALA A 490 8.42 1.47 5.63
CA ALA A 490 8.49 0.10 5.16
C ALA A 490 7.57 -0.15 3.95
N PHE A 491 6.37 0.46 3.94
CA PHE A 491 5.40 0.33 2.87
C PHE A 491 5.94 0.88 1.54
N PHE A 492 6.44 2.10 1.53
CA PHE A 492 7.01 2.69 0.32
C PHE A 492 8.38 2.10 -0.04
N SER A 493 9.16 1.60 0.93
CA SER A 493 10.41 0.86 0.61
C SER A 493 10.11 -0.43 -0.17
N LYS A 494 9.04 -1.15 0.20
CA LYS A 494 8.54 -2.32 -0.54
C LYS A 494 8.04 -1.92 -1.92
N TRP A 495 7.16 -0.94 -2.00
CA TRP A 495 6.56 -0.53 -3.27
C TRP A 495 7.57 0.09 -4.24
N GLN A 496 8.57 0.82 -3.73
CA GLN A 496 9.68 1.32 -4.55
C GLN A 496 10.48 0.19 -5.20
N GLN A 497 10.60 -0.95 -4.50
CA GLN A 497 11.21 -2.14 -5.09
C GLN A 497 10.34 -2.73 -6.20
N ASP A 498 9.02 -2.81 -6.00
CA ASP A 498 8.09 -3.28 -7.04
C ASP A 498 8.17 -2.38 -8.28
N LEU A 499 8.25 -1.06 -8.08
CA LEU A 499 8.38 -0.10 -9.18
C LEU A 499 9.70 -0.25 -9.95
N ALA A 500 10.80 -0.52 -9.23
CA ALA A 500 12.10 -0.80 -9.85
C ALA A 500 12.11 -2.16 -10.58
N ASP A 501 11.43 -3.16 -10.05
CA ASP A 501 11.29 -4.48 -10.69
C ASP A 501 10.43 -4.43 -11.97
N ALA A 502 9.44 -3.53 -11.99
CA ALA A 502 8.59 -3.29 -13.16
C ALA A 502 9.27 -2.43 -14.24
N GLN A 503 10.44 -1.85 -13.95
CA GLN A 503 11.17 -1.03 -14.92
C GLN A 503 11.63 -1.85 -16.13
N HIS A 504 11.37 -1.35 -17.33
CA HIS A 504 11.80 -1.97 -18.58
C HIS A 504 13.31 -1.76 -18.85
N GLU A 505 13.90 -2.60 -19.69
CA GLU A 505 15.34 -2.56 -20.02
C GLU A 505 15.79 -1.21 -20.59
N ASN A 506 14.94 -0.51 -21.33
CA ASN A 506 15.23 0.82 -21.86
C ASN A 506 15.09 1.95 -20.82
N GLY A 507 14.83 1.63 -19.56
CA GLY A 507 14.65 2.60 -18.48
C GLY A 507 13.25 3.13 -18.30
N ARG A 508 12.29 2.77 -19.15
CA ARG A 508 10.88 3.15 -19.04
C ARG A 508 10.25 2.60 -17.77
N ILE A 509 9.43 3.39 -17.10
CA ILE A 509 8.61 3.01 -15.94
C ILE A 509 7.15 2.88 -16.37
N PRO A 510 6.43 1.79 -16.01
CA PRO A 510 5.01 1.66 -16.29
C PRO A 510 4.16 2.60 -15.41
N PRO A 511 2.87 2.84 -15.78
CA PRO A 511 1.98 3.70 -14.99
C PRO A 511 1.55 3.09 -13.67
N ILE A 512 1.68 1.80 -13.51
CA ILE A 512 1.27 1.02 -12.33
C ILE A 512 2.41 0.10 -11.87
N ALA A 513 2.48 -0.17 -10.59
CA ALA A 513 3.42 -1.14 -10.01
C ALA A 513 2.74 -1.93 -8.88
N PRO A 514 2.84 -3.28 -8.88
CA PRO A 514 3.46 -4.16 -9.89
C PRO A 514 2.83 -4.03 -11.28
N ASP A 515 3.61 -4.34 -12.33
CA ASP A 515 3.14 -4.22 -13.71
C ASP A 515 2.22 -5.38 -14.09
N THR A 516 0.96 -5.07 -14.37
CA THR A 516 -0.01 -6.04 -14.89
C THR A 516 0.14 -6.25 -16.39
N ARG A 517 1.18 -5.71 -17.01
CA ARG A 517 1.38 -5.67 -18.46
C ARG A 517 0.26 -4.91 -19.18
N PHE A 518 -0.18 -3.83 -18.53
CA PHE A 518 -1.17 -2.92 -19.06
C PHE A 518 -0.50 -1.97 -20.07
N GLY A 519 -0.65 -2.30 -21.34
CA GLY A 519 -0.21 -1.47 -22.45
C GLY A 519 1.31 -1.35 -22.63
N HIS A 520 1.72 -0.63 -23.67
CA HIS A 520 3.12 -0.32 -24.00
C HIS A 520 3.48 1.13 -23.62
N GLU A 521 2.75 1.73 -22.69
CA GLU A 521 2.88 3.14 -22.33
C GLU A 521 4.05 3.40 -21.40
N ASP A 522 4.64 4.57 -21.49
CA ASP A 522 5.78 5.01 -20.67
C ASP A 522 5.35 5.58 -19.31
N GLY A 523 4.24 5.17 -18.75
CA GLY A 523 3.71 5.67 -17.49
C GLY A 523 3.29 7.13 -17.48
N GLY A 524 3.74 7.92 -18.45
CA GLY A 524 3.41 9.32 -18.61
C GLY A 524 4.05 10.29 -17.61
N PRO A 525 4.05 11.58 -17.95
CA PRO A 525 4.44 12.64 -17.03
C PRO A 525 3.57 12.68 -15.79
N ALA A 526 4.17 12.97 -14.65
CA ALA A 526 3.53 13.02 -13.34
C ALA A 526 3.01 11.66 -12.82
N TRP A 527 3.31 10.56 -13.51
CA TRP A 527 3.08 9.18 -13.06
C TRP A 527 4.40 8.45 -12.86
N ALA A 528 5.10 8.12 -13.94
CA ALA A 528 6.39 7.41 -13.88
C ALA A 528 7.49 8.15 -13.10
N ASP A 529 7.36 9.46 -12.93
CA ASP A 529 8.27 10.28 -12.11
C ASP A 529 8.25 9.86 -10.62
N ALA A 530 7.29 9.03 -10.20
CA ALA A 530 7.24 8.41 -8.86
C ALA A 530 8.53 7.68 -8.50
N ILE A 531 9.25 7.10 -9.49
CA ILE A 531 10.53 6.41 -9.27
C ILE A 531 11.59 7.33 -8.62
N VAL A 532 11.50 8.64 -8.84
CA VAL A 532 12.38 9.65 -8.25
C VAL A 532 11.73 10.36 -7.06
N ILE A 533 10.44 10.70 -7.18
CA ILE A 533 9.73 11.54 -6.21
C ILE A 533 9.47 10.81 -4.89
N VAL A 534 9.05 9.55 -4.94
CA VAL A 534 8.71 8.78 -3.73
C VAL A 534 9.95 8.52 -2.86
N PRO A 535 11.08 7.98 -3.38
CA PRO A 535 12.25 7.77 -2.53
C PRO A 535 12.84 9.09 -2.00
N TRP A 536 12.76 10.18 -2.76
CA TRP A 536 13.13 11.50 -2.25
C TRP A 536 12.24 11.94 -1.07
N THR A 537 10.92 11.72 -1.17
CA THR A 537 9.98 12.00 -0.09
C THR A 537 10.31 11.16 1.15
N MET A 538 10.61 9.88 0.99
CA MET A 538 11.02 9.01 2.11
C MET A 538 12.33 9.48 2.74
N TYR A 539 13.31 9.89 1.94
CA TYR A 539 14.54 10.48 2.48
C TYR A 539 14.25 11.75 3.29
N GLN A 540 13.42 12.65 2.79
CA GLN A 540 13.06 13.87 3.51
C GLN A 540 12.31 13.61 4.83
N ARG A 541 11.54 12.54 4.93
CA ARG A 541 10.71 12.22 6.10
C ARG A 541 11.41 11.32 7.11
N TYR A 542 12.22 10.38 6.64
CA TYR A 542 12.82 9.32 7.47
C TYR A 542 14.35 9.32 7.45
N GLY A 543 15.00 10.19 6.69
CA GLY A 543 16.45 10.21 6.54
C GLY A 543 17.01 8.98 5.80
N ASP A 544 16.17 8.24 5.05
CA ASP A 544 16.54 6.96 4.42
C ASP A 544 17.42 7.16 3.18
N ALA A 545 18.71 7.42 3.39
CA ALA A 545 19.71 7.52 2.33
C ALA A 545 19.96 6.17 1.64
N ARG A 546 19.78 5.05 2.34
CA ARG A 546 19.95 3.70 1.76
C ARG A 546 18.90 3.44 0.68
N LEU A 547 17.65 3.86 0.87
CA LEU A 547 16.61 3.75 -0.15
C LEU A 547 17.01 4.50 -1.43
N LEU A 548 17.54 5.72 -1.28
CA LEU A 548 18.08 6.47 -2.41
C LEU A 548 19.23 5.74 -3.12
N ALA A 549 20.17 5.21 -2.34
CA ALA A 549 21.34 4.49 -2.89
C ALA A 549 20.92 3.22 -3.63
N ARG A 550 19.99 2.44 -3.06
CA ARG A 550 19.49 1.17 -3.62
C ARG A 550 18.83 1.38 -4.98
N HIS A 551 18.04 2.43 -5.13
CA HIS A 551 17.29 2.68 -6.35
C HIS A 551 17.92 3.73 -7.28
N TYR A 552 19.16 4.19 -6.96
CA TYR A 552 19.81 5.25 -7.73
C TYR A 552 20.02 4.88 -9.20
N ALA A 553 20.36 3.62 -9.49
CA ALA A 553 20.54 3.12 -10.85
C ALA A 553 19.23 3.17 -11.66
N SER A 554 18.12 2.75 -11.05
CA SER A 554 16.79 2.79 -11.64
C SER A 554 16.34 4.22 -11.92
N MET A 555 16.53 5.15 -10.98
CA MET A 555 16.26 6.57 -11.19
C MET A 555 17.10 7.16 -12.35
N LYS A 556 18.38 6.78 -12.44
CA LYS A 556 19.24 7.21 -13.55
C LYS A 556 18.77 6.69 -14.90
N ALA A 557 18.34 5.43 -14.96
CA ALA A 557 17.81 4.81 -16.18
C ALA A 557 16.54 5.54 -16.65
N TRP A 558 15.63 5.90 -15.73
CA TRP A 558 14.48 6.74 -16.05
C TRP A 558 14.88 8.11 -16.63
N MET A 559 15.84 8.80 -15.99
CA MET A 559 16.29 10.10 -16.50
C MET A 559 17.02 10.00 -17.84
N ALA A 560 17.69 8.88 -18.13
CA ALA A 560 18.28 8.61 -19.42
C ALA A 560 17.21 8.40 -20.50
N TYR A 561 16.18 7.60 -20.20
CA TYR A 561 15.01 7.41 -21.05
C TYR A 561 14.34 8.75 -21.40
N LEU A 562 14.12 9.61 -20.39
CA LEU A 562 13.57 10.95 -20.61
C LEU A 562 14.47 11.81 -21.51
N ALA A 563 15.79 11.74 -21.34
CA ALA A 563 16.73 12.50 -22.16
C ALA A 563 16.71 12.07 -23.63
N GLU A 564 16.57 10.77 -23.89
CA GLU A 564 16.47 10.18 -25.21
C GLU A 564 15.14 10.50 -25.91
N THR A 565 14.05 10.44 -25.16
CA THR A 565 12.68 10.60 -25.69
C THR A 565 12.14 12.03 -25.67
N SER A 566 12.96 13.02 -25.24
CA SER A 566 12.58 14.45 -25.16
C SER A 566 13.50 15.31 -26.05
N PRO A 567 13.28 15.31 -27.37
CA PRO A 567 14.05 16.14 -28.28
C PRO A 567 13.92 17.63 -27.92
N GLY A 568 15.00 18.39 -28.02
CA GLY A 568 15.02 19.78 -27.61
C GLY A 568 14.76 20.06 -26.14
N ARG A 569 14.79 19.00 -25.27
CA ARG A 569 14.45 19.06 -23.85
C ARG A 569 12.96 19.34 -23.57
N ILE A 570 12.11 19.21 -24.54
CA ILE A 570 10.66 19.28 -24.38
C ILE A 570 10.13 17.84 -24.34
N ARG A 571 9.52 17.48 -23.23
CA ARG A 571 8.89 16.17 -23.09
C ARG A 571 7.50 16.23 -23.71
N ALA A 572 7.44 15.93 -24.99
CA ALA A 572 6.21 15.69 -25.73
C ALA A 572 6.30 14.30 -26.32
N HIS A 573 5.22 13.55 -26.28
CA HIS A 573 5.23 12.25 -26.94
C HIS A 573 5.33 12.43 -28.45
N PRO A 574 6.11 11.58 -29.13
CA PRO A 574 6.14 11.57 -30.59
C PRO A 574 4.74 11.34 -31.16
N ASP A 575 4.44 11.95 -32.31
CA ASP A 575 3.21 11.69 -33.04
C ASP A 575 3.06 10.18 -33.28
N GLY A 576 1.90 9.63 -32.93
CA GLY A 576 1.58 8.23 -33.12
C GLY A 576 1.66 7.34 -31.88
N VAL A 577 2.12 7.82 -30.74
CA VAL A 577 1.98 7.07 -29.47
C VAL A 577 0.54 7.24 -28.95
N PRO A 578 -0.21 6.16 -28.65
CA PRO A 578 -1.64 6.22 -28.37
C PRO A 578 -2.04 7.10 -27.19
N ARG A 579 -1.14 7.33 -26.22
CA ARG A 579 -1.42 8.17 -25.05
C ARG A 579 -0.23 9.01 -24.64
N GLN A 580 -0.37 10.31 -24.79
CA GLN A 580 0.63 11.32 -24.42
C GLN A 580 0.58 11.66 -22.91
N GLY A 581 0.55 10.65 -22.02
CA GLY A 581 0.32 10.84 -20.60
C GLY A 581 -1.14 11.19 -20.28
N TYR A 582 -1.42 11.36 -18.99
CA TYR A 582 -2.78 11.50 -18.47
C TYR A 582 -3.22 12.98 -18.32
N GLY A 583 -2.32 13.93 -18.57
CA GLY A 583 -2.59 15.36 -18.37
C GLY A 583 -2.78 15.72 -16.89
N ASP A 584 -3.54 16.79 -16.63
CA ASP A 584 -4.03 17.08 -15.28
C ASP A 584 -5.32 16.30 -15.05
N TRP A 585 -5.18 15.03 -14.67
CA TRP A 585 -6.25 14.06 -14.59
C TRP A 585 -7.43 14.56 -13.77
N LEU A 586 -8.63 14.51 -14.34
CA LEU A 586 -9.89 14.97 -13.77
C LEU A 586 -9.95 16.46 -13.40
N ALA A 587 -9.10 17.30 -14.02
CA ALA A 587 -9.24 18.75 -13.94
C ALA A 587 -10.55 19.22 -14.58
N LEU A 588 -11.10 20.32 -14.08
CA LEU A 588 -12.41 20.85 -14.46
C LEU A 588 -12.32 22.06 -15.41
N ASP A 589 -11.16 22.28 -16.01
CA ASP A 589 -10.91 23.39 -16.94
C ASP A 589 -10.91 22.98 -18.43
N GLY A 590 -11.10 21.66 -18.70
CA GLY A 590 -11.13 21.10 -20.04
C GLY A 590 -12.54 21.06 -20.66
N SER A 591 -12.60 20.78 -21.95
CA SER A 591 -13.83 20.70 -22.74
C SER A 591 -14.56 19.35 -22.64
N GLY A 592 -14.62 18.77 -21.44
CA GLY A 592 -15.36 17.54 -21.14
C GLY A 592 -14.56 16.23 -21.18
N GLY A 593 -13.24 16.28 -21.27
CA GLY A 593 -12.36 15.11 -21.12
C GLY A 593 -11.83 14.93 -19.70
N THR A 594 -11.13 13.83 -19.45
CA THR A 594 -10.50 13.52 -18.15
C THR A 594 -9.16 14.22 -17.94
N GLN A 595 -8.59 14.91 -18.94
CA GLN A 595 -7.18 15.28 -19.00
C GLN A 595 -6.88 16.78 -18.75
N GLY A 596 -7.91 17.59 -18.52
CA GLY A 596 -7.80 19.03 -18.32
C GLY A 596 -7.32 19.80 -19.55
N ALA A 597 -7.28 21.14 -19.43
CA ALA A 597 -6.84 22.05 -20.48
C ALA A 597 -5.34 22.36 -20.48
N THR A 598 -4.62 21.99 -19.42
CA THR A 598 -3.17 22.23 -19.33
C THR A 598 -2.44 21.44 -20.41
N PRO A 599 -1.60 22.08 -21.26
CA PRO A 599 -0.85 21.37 -22.29
C PRO A 599 0.01 20.24 -21.70
N ARG A 600 -0.07 19.05 -22.28
CA ARG A 600 0.64 17.86 -21.78
C ARG A 600 2.15 17.98 -21.88
N ASP A 601 2.64 18.62 -22.94
CA ASP A 601 4.07 18.92 -23.12
C ASP A 601 4.58 19.92 -22.07
N LEU A 602 3.74 20.84 -21.59
CA LEU A 602 4.06 21.70 -20.45
C LEU A 602 4.20 20.89 -19.17
N ILE A 603 3.21 20.03 -18.84
CA ILE A 603 3.25 19.14 -17.68
C ILE A 603 4.49 18.24 -17.76
N GLY A 604 4.70 17.60 -18.92
CA GLY A 604 5.82 16.69 -19.12
C GLY A 604 7.17 17.36 -18.94
N THR A 605 7.35 18.54 -19.51
CA THR A 605 8.61 19.30 -19.40
C THR A 605 8.83 19.81 -17.97
N ALA A 606 7.76 20.23 -17.28
CA ALA A 606 7.83 20.64 -15.88
C ALA A 606 8.29 19.47 -14.98
N TYR A 607 7.73 18.26 -15.16
CA TYR A 607 8.14 17.09 -14.38
C TYR A 607 9.52 16.57 -14.77
N TYR A 608 9.92 16.66 -16.04
CA TYR A 608 11.29 16.35 -16.44
C TYR A 608 12.31 17.28 -15.77
N ALA A 609 12.01 18.60 -15.70
CA ALA A 609 12.83 19.56 -14.96
C ALA A 609 12.86 19.22 -13.45
N GLN A 610 11.71 18.93 -12.85
CA GLN A 610 11.61 18.53 -11.45
C GLN A 610 12.42 17.27 -11.17
N GLY A 611 12.32 16.24 -12.01
CA GLY A 611 13.14 15.03 -11.93
C GLY A 611 14.64 15.34 -11.95
N ALA A 612 15.08 16.19 -12.86
CA ALA A 612 16.48 16.63 -12.92
C ALA A 612 16.93 17.37 -11.65
N ARG A 613 16.08 18.25 -11.10
CA ARG A 613 16.35 18.97 -9.84
C ARG A 613 16.48 17.98 -8.67
N LEU A 614 15.53 17.07 -8.53
CA LEU A 614 15.54 16.08 -7.46
C LEU A 614 16.74 15.13 -7.57
N MET A 615 17.07 14.66 -8.76
CA MET A 615 18.27 13.85 -8.99
C MET A 615 19.56 14.58 -8.62
N GLY A 616 19.63 15.90 -8.82
CA GLY A 616 20.75 16.72 -8.33
C GLY A 616 20.86 16.70 -6.81
N GLN A 617 19.73 16.85 -6.10
CA GLN A 617 19.67 16.81 -4.64
C GLN A 617 19.95 15.40 -4.10
N ILE A 618 19.40 14.36 -4.72
CA ILE A 618 19.67 12.96 -4.37
C ILE A 618 21.16 12.63 -4.54
N ALA A 619 21.76 13.04 -5.66
CA ALA A 619 23.19 12.84 -5.90
C ALA A 619 24.05 13.57 -4.86
N GLN A 620 23.64 14.77 -4.44
CA GLN A 620 24.30 15.50 -3.36
C GLN A 620 24.19 14.78 -2.02
N ALA A 621 22.99 14.30 -1.65
CA ALA A 621 22.76 13.53 -0.43
C ALA A 621 23.60 12.23 -0.39
N LEU A 622 23.85 11.62 -1.54
CA LEU A 622 24.66 10.42 -1.70
C LEU A 622 26.16 10.70 -1.92
N GLY A 623 26.62 11.95 -1.84
CA GLY A 623 28.02 12.31 -2.08
C GLY A 623 28.50 12.20 -3.53
N LYS A 624 27.58 12.02 -4.50
CA LYS A 624 27.89 11.85 -5.93
C LYS A 624 28.01 13.22 -6.64
N THR A 625 29.06 13.98 -6.29
CA THR A 625 29.24 15.38 -6.71
C THR A 625 29.25 15.60 -8.22
N GLY A 626 29.80 14.63 -8.99
CA GLY A 626 29.81 14.68 -10.46
C GLY A 626 28.41 14.63 -11.05
N ASP A 627 27.58 13.70 -10.57
CA ASP A 627 26.17 13.56 -10.97
C ASP A 627 25.34 14.76 -10.49
N ALA A 628 25.57 15.29 -9.29
CA ALA A 628 24.91 16.49 -8.79
C ALA A 628 25.11 17.67 -9.74
N LYS A 629 26.35 17.95 -10.16
CA LYS A 629 26.66 19.00 -11.14
C LYS A 629 26.04 18.72 -12.52
N ARG A 630 26.01 17.46 -12.96
CA ARG A 630 25.40 17.04 -14.24
C ARG A 630 23.89 17.34 -14.22
N TYR A 631 23.19 16.93 -13.18
CA TYR A 631 21.74 17.11 -13.08
C TYR A 631 21.35 18.57 -12.84
N ALA A 632 22.15 19.38 -12.15
CA ALA A 632 21.96 20.81 -12.05
C ALA A 632 22.05 21.49 -13.43
N ARG A 633 23.05 21.11 -14.27
CA ARG A 633 23.14 21.60 -15.65
C ARG A 633 21.96 21.13 -16.51
N LEU A 634 21.50 19.89 -16.33
CA LEU A 634 20.33 19.37 -17.03
C LEU A 634 19.07 20.16 -16.67
N PHE A 635 18.84 20.42 -15.38
CA PHE A 635 17.71 21.23 -14.91
C PHE A 635 17.70 22.61 -15.60
N GLU A 636 18.84 23.33 -15.62
CA GLU A 636 18.92 24.64 -16.27
C GLU A 636 18.74 24.57 -17.80
N ALA A 637 19.15 23.47 -18.42
CA ALA A 637 18.91 23.27 -19.86
C ALA A 637 17.43 23.06 -20.17
N ILE A 638 16.75 22.23 -19.36
CA ILE A 638 15.29 22.00 -19.48
C ILE A 638 14.53 23.29 -19.16
N ARG A 639 14.92 24.01 -18.11
CA ARG A 639 14.32 25.28 -17.73
C ARG A 639 14.40 26.32 -18.84
N ARG A 640 15.53 26.43 -19.53
CA ARG A 640 15.66 27.31 -20.70
C ARG A 640 14.74 26.88 -21.85
N ALA A 641 14.63 25.59 -22.14
CA ALA A 641 13.71 25.08 -23.14
C ALA A 641 12.24 25.34 -22.74
N PHE A 642 11.90 25.15 -21.46
CA PHE A 642 10.58 25.48 -20.92
C PHE A 642 10.23 26.97 -21.12
N ILE A 643 11.14 27.85 -20.75
CA ILE A 643 10.95 29.31 -20.91
C ILE A 643 10.74 29.65 -22.39
N HIS A 644 11.59 29.15 -23.28
CA HIS A 644 11.47 29.42 -24.72
C HIS A 644 10.15 28.91 -25.31
N ARG A 645 9.66 27.75 -24.84
CA ARG A 645 8.46 27.11 -25.40
C ARG A 645 7.17 27.65 -24.82
N PHE A 646 7.13 27.95 -23.52
CA PHE A 646 5.88 28.13 -22.76
C PHE A 646 5.75 29.54 -22.14
N VAL A 647 6.77 30.38 -22.18
CA VAL A 647 6.70 31.74 -21.62
C VAL A 647 6.77 32.74 -22.75
N THR A 648 5.76 33.60 -22.86
CA THR A 648 5.68 34.65 -23.87
C THR A 648 6.65 35.81 -23.57
N ASP A 649 6.92 36.68 -24.53
CA ASP A 649 7.85 37.81 -24.35
C ASP A 649 7.39 38.81 -23.30
N ASP A 650 6.08 38.96 -23.12
CA ASP A 650 5.45 39.78 -22.06
C ASP A 650 5.40 39.05 -20.70
N GLY A 651 5.99 37.86 -20.61
CA GLY A 651 6.16 37.11 -19.35
C GLY A 651 4.93 36.34 -18.88
N LEU A 652 3.98 36.09 -19.77
CA LEU A 652 2.84 35.23 -19.47
C LEU A 652 3.14 33.76 -19.79
N LEU A 653 2.39 32.84 -19.18
CA LEU A 653 2.51 31.41 -19.43
C LEU A 653 1.47 30.98 -20.48
N ILE A 654 1.87 30.22 -21.46
CA ILE A 654 0.95 29.62 -22.43
C ILE A 654 0.02 28.65 -21.68
N GLY A 655 -1.27 28.74 -21.99
CA GLY A 655 -2.31 27.90 -21.37
C GLY A 655 -2.90 28.45 -20.06
N GLN A 656 -2.24 29.34 -19.35
CA GLN A 656 -2.68 30.08 -18.14
C GLN A 656 -3.66 29.35 -17.20
N THR A 657 -3.62 28.00 -17.17
CA THR A 657 -4.45 27.20 -16.24
C THR A 657 -3.89 27.27 -14.83
N GLN A 658 -4.70 27.01 -13.81
CA GLN A 658 -4.24 26.94 -12.42
C GLN A 658 -3.08 25.96 -12.29
N THR A 659 -3.15 24.79 -12.93
CA THR A 659 -2.12 23.76 -12.92
C THR A 659 -0.82 24.22 -13.58
N ALA A 660 -0.89 24.80 -14.76
CA ALA A 660 0.30 25.33 -15.44
C ALA A 660 1.03 26.38 -14.58
N CYS A 661 0.27 27.32 -14.00
CA CYS A 661 0.82 28.35 -13.12
C CYS A 661 1.43 27.74 -11.84
N ALA A 662 0.72 26.82 -11.19
CA ALA A 662 1.19 26.17 -9.96
C ALA A 662 2.49 25.39 -10.18
N LEU A 663 2.58 24.59 -11.24
CA LEU A 663 3.80 23.83 -11.59
C LEU A 663 4.97 24.76 -11.92
N ALA A 664 4.75 25.78 -12.77
CA ALA A 664 5.81 26.70 -13.17
C ALA A 664 6.39 27.51 -12.00
N LEU A 665 5.52 27.96 -11.07
CA LEU A 665 5.92 28.65 -9.85
C LEU A 665 6.66 27.73 -8.89
N ARG A 666 6.09 26.56 -8.60
CA ARG A 666 6.56 25.61 -7.59
C ARG A 666 7.89 24.95 -7.99
N PHE A 667 8.06 24.62 -9.26
CA PHE A 667 9.27 23.96 -9.75
C PHE A 667 10.38 24.96 -10.15
N GLY A 668 10.14 26.28 -10.02
CA GLY A 668 11.14 27.32 -10.29
C GLY A 668 11.48 27.47 -11.76
N LEU A 669 10.50 27.28 -12.66
CA LEU A 669 10.73 27.24 -14.10
C LEU A 669 10.69 28.63 -14.75
N LEU A 670 10.19 29.65 -14.05
CA LEU A 670 9.99 30.98 -14.58
C LEU A 670 11.26 31.86 -14.47
N PRO A 671 11.50 32.76 -15.43
CA PRO A 671 12.45 33.83 -15.21
C PRO A 671 11.91 34.82 -14.18
N ALA A 672 12.79 35.50 -13.45
CA ALA A 672 12.39 36.43 -12.38
C ALA A 672 11.33 37.45 -12.81
N LYS A 673 11.47 38.00 -14.01
CA LYS A 673 10.54 39.00 -14.57
C LYS A 673 9.12 38.49 -14.82
N ALA A 674 8.94 37.18 -15.07
CA ALA A 674 7.64 36.58 -15.37
C ALA A 674 6.89 36.08 -14.09
N ARG A 675 7.62 35.85 -12.98
CA ARG A 675 7.07 35.24 -11.77
C ARG A 675 5.85 35.98 -11.22
N SER A 676 5.95 37.31 -11.11
CA SER A 676 4.85 38.15 -10.59
C SER A 676 3.65 38.17 -11.52
N GLY A 677 3.86 38.23 -12.87
CA GLY A 677 2.78 38.21 -13.84
C GLY A 677 2.00 36.89 -13.83
N VAL A 678 2.71 35.76 -13.85
CA VAL A 678 2.11 34.41 -13.77
C VAL A 678 1.35 34.23 -12.47
N PHE A 679 1.92 34.66 -11.32
CA PHE A 679 1.24 34.59 -10.06
C PHE A 679 -0.04 35.44 -10.02
N SER A 680 0.01 36.68 -10.56
CA SER A 680 -1.17 37.55 -10.66
C SER A 680 -2.24 36.95 -11.56
N ALA A 681 -1.86 36.28 -12.65
CA ALA A 681 -2.81 35.56 -13.50
C ALA A 681 -3.50 34.42 -12.75
N LEU A 682 -2.75 33.61 -12.00
CA LEU A 682 -3.30 32.55 -11.14
C LEU A 682 -4.31 33.10 -10.13
N ALA A 683 -3.93 34.15 -9.42
CA ALA A 683 -4.80 34.76 -8.40
C ALA A 683 -6.11 35.34 -9.00
N ARG A 684 -6.02 35.96 -10.18
CA ARG A 684 -7.19 36.47 -10.91
C ARG A 684 -8.10 35.34 -11.40
N ASP A 685 -7.55 34.24 -11.93
CA ASP A 685 -8.38 33.10 -12.36
C ASP A 685 -9.15 32.49 -11.17
N ILE A 686 -8.49 32.29 -10.03
CA ILE A 686 -9.13 31.78 -8.81
C ILE A 686 -10.26 32.72 -8.36
N ALA A 687 -10.01 34.03 -8.34
CA ALA A 687 -11.01 35.03 -7.98
C ALA A 687 -12.19 35.05 -8.94
N ALA A 688 -11.92 35.02 -10.27
CA ALA A 688 -12.94 34.97 -11.30
C ALA A 688 -13.84 33.74 -11.21
N ARG A 689 -13.34 32.63 -10.68
CA ARG A 689 -14.09 31.40 -10.41
C ARG A 689 -14.78 31.43 -9.03
N GLY A 690 -14.81 32.56 -8.33
CA GLY A 690 -15.42 32.66 -7.00
C GLY A 690 -14.67 31.86 -5.93
N ASN A 691 -13.34 31.92 -5.94
CA ASN A 691 -12.43 31.16 -5.08
C ASN A 691 -12.65 29.64 -5.19
N ARG A 692 -12.71 29.15 -6.42
CA ARG A 692 -12.80 27.70 -6.71
C ARG A 692 -11.60 27.23 -7.47
N LEU A 693 -11.19 26.01 -7.18
CA LEU A 693 -10.14 25.32 -7.93
C LEU A 693 -10.69 24.76 -9.25
N SER A 694 -9.78 24.54 -10.21
CA SER A 694 -10.09 23.84 -11.46
C SER A 694 -9.10 22.72 -11.75
N THR A 695 -8.17 22.46 -10.81
CA THR A 695 -7.08 21.50 -10.94
C THR A 695 -7.54 20.07 -10.80
N GLY A 696 -6.83 19.16 -11.48
CA GLY A 696 -6.91 17.73 -11.31
C GLY A 696 -5.82 17.19 -10.38
N PHE A 697 -5.45 15.91 -10.54
CA PHE A 697 -4.48 15.21 -9.68
C PHE A 697 -3.09 15.86 -9.69
N VAL A 698 -2.68 16.43 -10.83
CA VAL A 698 -1.34 17.00 -11.01
C VAL A 698 -1.24 18.40 -10.42
N GLY A 699 -2.25 19.23 -10.61
CA GLY A 699 -2.23 20.62 -10.14
C GLY A 699 -2.55 20.77 -8.66
N THR A 700 -3.51 19.99 -8.15
CA THR A 700 -4.06 20.11 -6.79
C THR A 700 -2.99 20.06 -5.68
N PRO A 701 -2.02 19.12 -5.66
CA PRO A 701 -1.01 19.06 -4.60
C PRO A 701 -0.05 20.26 -4.59
N HIS A 702 0.08 20.95 -5.71
CA HIS A 702 1.03 22.08 -5.85
C HIS A 702 0.38 23.45 -5.66
N LEU A 703 -0.92 23.59 -5.93
CA LEU A 703 -1.64 24.85 -5.92
C LEU A 703 -1.58 25.59 -4.55
N PRO A 704 -1.91 24.97 -3.41
CA PRO A 704 -1.86 25.66 -2.12
C PRO A 704 -0.44 26.11 -1.74
N PHE A 705 0.57 25.31 -2.05
CA PHE A 705 1.98 25.69 -1.85
C PHE A 705 2.40 26.86 -2.74
N ALA A 706 2.02 26.83 -4.03
CA ALA A 706 2.33 27.91 -4.95
C ALA A 706 1.75 29.25 -4.44
N LEU A 707 0.54 29.22 -3.88
CA LEU A 707 -0.10 30.40 -3.30
C LEU A 707 0.64 30.87 -2.03
N SER A 708 0.90 29.97 -1.08
CA SER A 708 1.52 30.28 0.20
C SER A 708 2.95 30.77 0.07
N GLU A 709 3.76 30.14 -0.79
CA GLU A 709 5.16 30.50 -1.03
C GLU A 709 5.32 31.84 -1.79
N ASN A 710 4.23 32.34 -2.39
CA ASN A 710 4.19 33.67 -2.99
C ASN A 710 3.40 34.69 -2.14
N GLY A 711 3.24 34.42 -0.84
CA GLY A 711 2.70 35.37 0.13
C GLY A 711 1.17 35.47 0.18
N ARG A 712 0.43 34.55 -0.46
CA ARG A 712 -1.05 34.57 -0.52
C ARG A 712 -1.65 33.29 0.08
N ALA A 713 -1.24 32.98 1.30
CA ALA A 713 -1.86 31.90 2.08
C ALA A 713 -3.37 32.14 2.30
N ASP A 714 -3.82 33.40 2.32
CA ASP A 714 -5.24 33.78 2.38
C ASP A 714 -6.06 33.16 1.24
N ILE A 715 -5.56 33.15 0.02
CA ILE A 715 -6.23 32.51 -1.14
C ILE A 715 -6.26 30.98 -0.95
N ALA A 716 -5.17 30.38 -0.49
CA ALA A 716 -5.13 28.95 -0.24
C ALA A 716 -6.16 28.53 0.85
N TYR A 717 -6.29 29.32 1.92
CA TYR A 717 -7.34 29.10 2.91
C TYR A 717 -8.75 29.37 2.39
N ALA A 718 -8.93 30.33 1.50
CA ALA A 718 -10.23 30.57 0.85
C ALA A 718 -10.66 29.35 0.01
N LEU A 719 -9.72 28.75 -0.76
CA LEU A 719 -9.97 27.52 -1.49
C LEU A 719 -10.31 26.35 -0.55
N LEU A 720 -9.55 26.17 0.54
CA LEU A 720 -9.80 25.09 1.52
C LEU A 720 -11.17 25.23 2.19
N ASN A 721 -11.59 26.45 2.54
CA ASN A 721 -12.86 26.70 3.21
C ASN A 721 -14.07 26.78 2.28
N GLN A 722 -13.87 26.66 0.97
CA GLN A 722 -14.95 26.63 0.00
C GLN A 722 -15.85 25.41 0.23
N ARG A 723 -17.18 25.62 0.27
CA ARG A 723 -18.19 24.57 0.50
C ARG A 723 -18.97 24.21 -0.74
N ASP A 724 -18.96 25.09 -1.73
CA ASP A 724 -19.61 24.83 -3.00
C ASP A 724 -18.68 24.05 -3.93
N TRP A 725 -19.27 23.27 -4.82
CA TRP A 725 -18.57 22.56 -5.87
C TRP A 725 -17.85 23.52 -6.85
N PRO A 726 -16.63 23.23 -7.30
CA PRO A 726 -15.72 22.17 -6.84
C PRO A 726 -14.90 22.61 -5.62
N SER A 727 -14.84 21.76 -4.59
CA SER A 727 -14.02 21.99 -3.40
C SER A 727 -13.90 20.71 -2.56
N TRP A 728 -12.90 20.67 -1.67
CA TRP A 728 -12.74 19.57 -0.71
C TRP A 728 -13.92 19.46 0.27
N LEU A 729 -14.45 20.59 0.73
CA LEU A 729 -15.53 20.57 1.73
C LEU A 729 -16.90 20.31 1.10
N TYR A 730 -17.04 20.41 -0.23
CA TYR A 730 -18.29 20.03 -0.87
C TYR A 730 -18.64 18.57 -0.60
N SER A 731 -17.72 17.64 -0.88
CA SER A 731 -17.96 16.20 -0.61
C SER A 731 -18.25 15.95 0.87
N VAL A 732 -17.55 16.63 1.78
CA VAL A 732 -17.80 16.55 3.23
C VAL A 732 -19.23 16.98 3.56
N THR A 733 -19.72 18.07 2.97
CA THR A 733 -21.10 18.55 3.20
C THR A 733 -22.17 17.63 2.60
N GLN A 734 -21.77 16.75 1.66
CA GLN A 734 -22.64 15.70 1.12
C GLN A 734 -22.54 14.37 1.89
N GLY A 735 -21.86 14.34 3.05
CA GLY A 735 -21.77 13.16 3.90
C GLY A 735 -20.65 12.19 3.53
N ALA A 736 -19.68 12.61 2.72
CA ALA A 736 -18.51 11.80 2.40
C ALA A 736 -17.69 11.46 3.66
N THR A 737 -17.28 10.21 3.77
CA THR A 737 -16.42 9.69 4.84
C THR A 737 -15.04 9.25 4.35
N THR A 738 -14.80 9.39 3.06
CA THR A 738 -13.54 9.17 2.33
C THR A 738 -13.35 10.27 1.30
N ILE A 739 -12.19 10.34 0.67
CA ILE A 739 -11.93 11.27 -0.44
C ILE A 739 -12.50 10.67 -1.74
N TRP A 740 -13.19 11.49 -2.52
CA TRP A 740 -13.73 11.10 -3.83
C TRP A 740 -12.69 11.25 -4.94
N GLU A 741 -12.78 10.41 -5.96
CA GLU A 741 -11.96 10.47 -7.17
C GLU A 741 -12.16 11.77 -7.96
N ARG A 742 -13.42 12.20 -8.04
CA ARG A 742 -13.84 13.35 -8.85
C ARG A 742 -14.41 14.45 -7.96
N TRP A 743 -14.13 15.70 -8.32
CA TRP A 743 -14.78 16.85 -7.70
C TRP A 743 -16.30 16.81 -7.87
N ASP A 744 -16.77 16.33 -9.03
CA ASP A 744 -18.16 16.19 -9.41
C ASP A 744 -18.69 14.74 -9.29
N GLY A 745 -18.10 13.89 -8.48
CA GLY A 745 -18.48 12.48 -8.32
C GLY A 745 -19.97 12.28 -8.05
N TRP A 746 -20.55 13.19 -7.27
CA TRP A 746 -21.98 13.36 -7.11
C TRP A 746 -22.34 14.84 -6.94
N THR A 747 -23.39 15.31 -7.61
CA THR A 747 -23.90 16.67 -7.45
C THR A 747 -25.43 16.66 -7.31
N LYS A 748 -25.98 17.67 -6.59
CA LYS A 748 -27.42 17.73 -6.32
C LYS A 748 -28.27 17.84 -7.58
N ASP A 749 -27.77 18.49 -8.60
CA ASP A 749 -28.47 18.77 -9.86
C ASP A 749 -28.31 17.68 -10.90
N LYS A 750 -27.20 16.90 -10.85
CA LYS A 750 -26.86 15.90 -11.88
C LYS A 750 -26.78 14.48 -11.35
N GLY A 751 -26.82 14.27 -10.02
CA GLY A 751 -26.62 12.97 -9.41
C GLY A 751 -25.19 12.44 -9.61
N PHE A 752 -25.03 11.14 -9.74
CA PHE A 752 -23.76 10.47 -10.00
C PHE A 752 -23.22 10.80 -11.38
N GLN A 753 -21.94 11.15 -11.44
CA GLN A 753 -21.24 11.42 -12.70
C GLN A 753 -20.53 10.17 -13.18
N THR A 754 -20.42 10.00 -14.50
CA THR A 754 -19.60 9.05 -15.24
C THR A 754 -19.31 7.74 -14.48
N PRO A 755 -20.21 6.75 -14.48
CA PRO A 755 -20.07 5.54 -13.65
C PRO A 755 -18.74 4.81 -13.87
N SER A 756 -18.24 4.77 -15.08
CA SER A 756 -16.98 4.09 -15.44
C SER A 756 -15.73 4.76 -14.84
N MET A 757 -15.84 6.00 -14.32
CA MET A 757 -14.74 6.77 -13.77
C MET A 757 -15.22 7.52 -12.53
N ASN A 758 -15.63 6.78 -11.49
CA ASN A 758 -16.16 7.35 -10.27
C ASN A 758 -15.98 6.40 -9.08
N SER A 759 -15.03 6.71 -8.22
CA SER A 759 -14.81 6.04 -6.94
C SER A 759 -15.07 7.03 -5.81
N PHE A 760 -15.71 6.57 -4.74
CA PHE A 760 -15.92 7.39 -3.56
C PHE A 760 -14.85 7.16 -2.48
N ASN A 761 -13.84 6.33 -2.77
CA ASN A 761 -12.66 6.11 -1.93
C ASN A 761 -11.38 6.13 -2.77
N HIS A 762 -10.84 7.34 -3.01
CA HIS A 762 -9.71 7.57 -3.91
C HIS A 762 -8.83 8.70 -3.37
N TYR A 763 -7.66 8.40 -2.88
CA TYR A 763 -6.91 9.28 -1.99
C TYR A 763 -6.20 10.48 -2.64
N ALA A 764 -6.08 10.56 -3.98
CA ALA A 764 -5.22 11.53 -4.65
C ALA A 764 -5.48 13.00 -4.23
N TYR A 765 -6.74 13.45 -4.19
CA TYR A 765 -7.09 14.80 -3.71
C TYR A 765 -6.86 15.02 -2.22
N GLY A 766 -6.65 13.96 -1.45
CA GLY A 766 -6.18 14.02 -0.06
C GLY A 766 -4.75 14.56 0.09
N ALA A 767 -4.03 14.79 -1.02
CA ALA A 767 -2.72 15.42 -1.05
C ALA A 767 -2.69 16.82 -0.39
N ILE A 768 -3.85 17.49 -0.22
CA ILE A 768 -3.98 18.73 0.55
C ILE A 768 -3.47 18.58 2.00
N GLY A 769 -3.52 17.35 2.56
CA GLY A 769 -3.00 17.06 3.90
C GLY A 769 -1.54 17.44 4.08
N ALA A 770 -0.71 17.30 3.05
CA ALA A 770 0.69 17.72 3.11
C ALA A 770 0.84 19.23 3.33
N TRP A 771 -0.01 20.05 2.69
CA TRP A 771 -0.03 21.48 2.90
C TRP A 771 -0.55 21.85 4.29
N LEU A 772 -1.69 21.28 4.70
CA LEU A 772 -2.28 21.50 6.02
C LEU A 772 -1.29 21.21 7.16
N LEU A 773 -0.63 20.05 7.10
CA LEU A 773 0.26 19.59 8.17
C LEU A 773 1.61 20.30 8.13
N SER A 774 2.12 20.68 6.96
CA SER A 774 3.40 21.40 6.85
C SER A 774 3.32 22.85 7.31
N LEU A 775 2.18 23.51 7.14
CA LEU A 775 1.99 24.90 7.62
C LEU A 775 1.80 24.98 9.13
N ILE A 776 1.20 23.97 9.74
CA ILE A 776 1.01 23.91 11.20
C ILE A 776 2.34 23.73 11.92
N HIS A 777 3.28 23.04 11.30
CA HIS A 777 4.65 22.89 11.78
C HIS A 777 5.58 23.91 11.12
N ILE A 778 5.20 25.18 11.01
CA ILE A 778 6.11 26.23 10.52
C ILE A 778 7.36 26.22 11.42
N SER A 779 8.22 25.31 11.12
CA SER A 779 9.64 25.45 11.31
C SER A 779 10.21 25.75 9.93
N GLU A 780 11.09 26.71 9.84
CA GLU A 780 12.09 26.85 8.81
C GLU A 780 12.43 25.47 8.21
N PRO A 781 12.78 25.33 6.91
CA PRO A 781 13.28 24.08 6.39
C PRO A 781 14.48 23.67 7.22
N THR A 782 14.21 23.03 8.34
CA THR A 782 15.23 22.44 9.17
C THR A 782 15.88 21.38 8.31
N ARG A 783 17.19 21.52 8.16
CA ARG A 783 18.03 20.50 7.55
C ARG A 783 17.61 19.15 8.12
N PRO A 784 17.51 18.09 7.30
CA PRO A 784 17.31 16.76 7.85
C PRO A 784 18.42 16.52 8.86
N TYR A 785 18.04 16.29 10.10
CA TYR A 785 18.95 15.94 11.19
C TYR A 785 19.53 14.57 10.96
#